data_db6295cdfeb26ba9e472935f95765414
#
_entry.id   db6295cdfeb26ba9e472935f95765414
#
_cell.length_a   1.000
_cell.length_b   1.000
_cell.length_c   1.000
_cell.angle_alpha   90.00
_cell.angle_beta   90.00
_cell.angle_gamma   90.00
#
_symmetry.space_group_name_H-M   'P 1'
#
loop_
_entity.id
_entity.type
_entity.pdbx_description
1 polymer ?
#
loop_
_entity_poly.entity_id
_entity_poly.type
_entity_poly.pdbx_seq_one_letter_code
_entity_poly.pdbx_strand_id
1 'polypeptide(L)'
;MKLLKKYHKVFQYINEHQYEIAIGLVSILALIVGIFAVGFLKALIIILILDGILFSPNLINLINNISKKNMEVTMEKKRTEARHARTGHAKKTDYTKGANVASTRSARMARNKKGTTKGKNKKKKIGKKVLMVLLILGIIALVAFGIFMFFIIKEAPEFSPDKLYHQEASILYSSDGSVIKKLGSENREKISYNQLPEVLVDAIVATEDSRFFQHNGFDLPRFMRAGFGTLLGKNAGGASTLTMQIAKNHFTSTNRSITRKFTDIYMSIFQIEKHYTKEEIMEFYVNAPYLGSGAWGVEQACLTYFGKSAKDINLAEAAMIAGMFQAPNTYDPNINPDLTEKRRQTVLYLMKRHNYIDDTEYKAALNLSVDKIVKSVSTEDGEQTDRFKYQSFIDAVVEDVTERTGNNPYNVSMQIYTTMDKDKQEAVEDIMNGKTFKWENDVVQGAVAVVDVKTGALTAISNGRNISGANQLGRATKVKRQIGSTAKPIYDYGPGFEYQGWSTATPFADEPHSYSGTDDDDGGIENWNRTYQGWMTLRTALAESRNIPALKAFQQNKNSDIKNFAESLGLHPQIENGMVYESHALGGYDGESPLTMAGAYAAFANGGYYTKPYTYTKIVYRENDKTEEVDAEKKKVMSPETAYMISNVLYNAADYGIGTSYLNGVHFGAKTGTSNFTEDLIKKKGYPSNAVNDLWVDGINTQYAISVWYGYDKQDDKYVSTTNTGGHRNLFKSIAGNFFTDKAEFTKPDGVVSVEVERETYPVKLPSANTPANMRITELFKKGTEPTEVSSRFAQLSDVSNVKSSISGNSVSISWNGIKTPAELDSGSLSSWIGKVFTDSGYKNSYLQSRLGQNQSMLGSVGYNIYAKQKDGSLRLIQFTNNTSITFTAKSTDSGTYIVKSCYSNFKAAEAPGVETTVNVSNVQGEITVSLVGSASMTVNLNSTYRDQGVVVKEDGKDVTTSAEVETSITNSAGIPASLDTFTSTAGTYTISYTVTYGDYTKTITRKVTVVDNQTGGGTPTE
;
A
#
# COMPACT_ATOMS: atom_id res chain seq x y z
N MET A 1 11.28 46.64 28.86
CA MET A 1 10.49 45.39 28.72
C MET A 1 9.64 45.29 27.45
N LYS A 2 8.85 46.34 27.06
CA LYS A 2 8.03 46.24 25.80
C LYS A 2 8.85 46.20 24.52
N LEU A 3 10.05 46.84 24.46
CA LEU A 3 10.96 46.74 23.31
C LEU A 3 11.60 45.34 23.21
N LEU A 4 12.07 44.77 24.30
CA LEU A 4 12.67 43.45 24.35
C LEU A 4 11.69 42.33 23.93
N LYS A 5 10.41 42.39 24.34
CA LYS A 5 9.35 41.44 23.86
C LYS A 5 9.08 41.62 22.37
N LYS A 6 9.19 42.81 21.81
CA LYS A 6 9.02 43.04 20.35
C LYS A 6 10.21 42.49 19.56
N TYR A 7 11.43 42.61 20.07
CA TYR A 7 12.60 42.01 19.45
C TYR A 7 12.59 40.48 19.55
N HIS A 8 12.13 39.92 20.68
CA HIS A 8 12.02 38.48 20.84
C HIS A 8 11.01 37.84 19.84
N LYS A 9 9.85 38.50 19.62
CA LYS A 9 8.86 38.07 18.60
C LYS A 9 9.41 38.18 17.16
N VAL A 10 10.22 39.21 16.86
CA VAL A 10 10.85 39.36 15.56
C VAL A 10 11.92 38.29 15.38
N PHE A 11 12.65 37.96 16.46
CA PHE A 11 13.68 36.92 16.44
C PHE A 11 13.07 35.52 16.27
N GLN A 12 11.98 35.25 16.95
CA GLN A 12 11.23 34.01 16.80
C GLN A 12 10.66 33.87 15.37
N TYR A 13 10.08 34.93 14.84
CA TYR A 13 9.60 34.96 13.44
C TYR A 13 10.72 34.72 12.42
N ILE A 14 11.90 35.33 12.63
CA ILE A 14 13.07 35.11 11.77
C ILE A 14 13.55 33.65 11.88
N ASN A 15 13.52 33.05 13.06
CA ASN A 15 13.94 31.66 13.27
C ASN A 15 12.96 30.64 12.67
N GLU A 16 11.67 30.91 12.76
CA GLU A 16 10.59 30.09 12.17
C GLU A 16 10.56 30.18 10.64
N HIS A 17 11.04 31.30 10.05
CA HIS A 17 10.96 31.57 8.61
C HIS A 17 12.34 31.75 7.96
N GLN A 18 13.38 31.17 8.56
CA GLN A 18 14.77 31.27 8.06
C GLN A 18 14.92 30.90 6.58
N TYR A 19 14.18 29.87 6.14
CA TYR A 19 14.22 29.42 4.75
C TYR A 19 13.60 30.42 3.79
N GLU A 20 12.46 31.00 4.13
CA GLU A 20 11.76 31.98 3.30
C GLU A 20 12.50 33.32 3.25
N ILE A 21 13.07 33.73 4.38
CA ILE A 21 13.88 34.96 4.47
C ILE A 21 15.23 34.78 3.72
N ALA A 22 15.83 33.58 3.82
CA ALA A 22 17.06 33.26 3.08
C ALA A 22 16.77 33.13 1.57
N ILE A 23 15.66 32.55 1.17
CA ILE A 23 15.20 32.49 -0.22
C ILE A 23 14.89 33.90 -0.72
N GLY A 24 14.25 34.74 0.09
CA GLY A 24 14.01 36.16 -0.22
C GLY A 24 15.30 36.93 -0.41
N LEU A 25 16.27 36.77 0.47
CA LEU A 25 17.60 37.43 0.38
C LEU A 25 18.42 36.87 -0.78
N VAL A 26 18.41 35.57 -1.02
CA VAL A 26 19.06 34.92 -2.17
C VAL A 26 18.38 35.32 -3.48
N SER A 27 17.06 35.45 -3.47
CA SER A 27 16.29 35.93 -4.62
C SER A 27 16.59 37.41 -4.91
N ILE A 28 16.73 38.23 -3.90
CA ILE A 28 17.18 39.64 -4.03
C ILE A 28 18.62 39.69 -4.51
N LEU A 29 19.53 38.83 -4.01
CA LEU A 29 20.91 38.73 -4.47
C LEU A 29 20.98 38.16 -5.89
N ALA A 30 20.16 37.14 -6.22
CA ALA A 30 20.04 36.60 -7.58
C ALA A 30 19.42 37.64 -8.53
N LEU A 31 18.48 38.45 -8.04
CA LEU A 31 17.94 39.58 -8.78
C LEU A 31 19.00 40.66 -9.07
N ILE A 32 19.82 40.99 -8.08
CA ILE A 32 20.94 41.91 -8.22
C ILE A 32 22.00 41.36 -9.18
N VAL A 33 22.33 40.07 -9.07
CA VAL A 33 23.26 39.37 -9.97
C VAL A 33 22.62 39.13 -11.35
N GLY A 34 21.33 38.83 -11.42
CA GLY A 34 20.56 38.72 -12.66
C GLY A 34 20.44 40.04 -13.43
N ILE A 35 20.48 41.18 -12.72
CA ILE A 35 20.54 42.51 -13.31
C ILE A 35 21.83 42.72 -14.12
N PHE A 36 22.96 42.17 -13.66
CA PHE A 36 24.22 42.18 -14.40
C PHE A 36 24.26 41.17 -15.55
N ALA A 37 23.51 40.09 -15.48
CA ALA A 37 23.53 39.00 -16.47
C ALA A 37 22.53 39.18 -17.64
N VAL A 38 21.45 39.94 -17.46
CA VAL A 38 20.32 40.02 -18.43
C VAL A 38 20.14 41.43 -19.04
N GLY A 39 21.09 42.32 -18.93
CA GLY A 39 21.14 43.60 -19.64
C GLY A 39 20.28 44.70 -19.04
N PHE A 40 20.78 45.90 -19.23
CA PHE A 40 20.38 47.20 -18.69
C PHE A 40 18.86 47.53 -18.75
N LEU A 41 18.13 46.95 -19.69
CA LEU A 41 16.70 47.25 -19.92
C LEU A 41 15.77 46.65 -18.88
N LYS A 42 16.02 45.44 -18.37
CA LYS A 42 15.26 44.81 -17.31
C LYS A 42 15.52 45.44 -15.93
N ALA A 43 16.74 45.86 -15.68
CA ALA A 43 17.08 46.60 -14.46
C ALA A 43 16.37 47.94 -14.35
N LEU A 44 16.22 48.66 -15.49
CA LEU A 44 15.49 49.91 -15.55
C LEU A 44 13.99 49.77 -15.20
N ILE A 45 13.37 48.68 -15.61
CA ILE A 45 11.96 48.36 -15.31
C ILE A 45 11.75 48.12 -13.80
N ILE A 46 12.67 47.42 -13.17
CA ILE A 46 12.58 47.09 -11.72
C ILE A 46 12.85 48.35 -10.85
N ILE A 47 13.78 49.22 -11.25
CA ILE A 47 14.02 50.50 -10.58
C ILE A 47 12.80 51.43 -10.71
N LEU A 48 12.12 51.41 -11.86
CA LEU A 48 10.91 52.20 -12.09
C LEU A 48 9.73 51.67 -11.27
N ILE A 49 9.69 50.37 -11.00
CA ILE A 49 8.70 49.72 -10.14
C ILE A 49 8.88 50.16 -8.68
N LEU A 50 10.12 50.21 -8.20
CA LEU A 50 10.47 50.57 -6.82
C LEU A 50 10.25 52.05 -6.52
N ASP A 51 10.24 52.94 -7.54
CA ASP A 51 10.15 54.39 -7.37
C ASP A 51 8.68 54.95 -7.56
N GLY A 52 7.67 54.07 -7.63
CA GLY A 52 6.24 54.49 -7.69
C GLY A 52 5.85 55.17 -9.01
N ILE A 53 6.70 55.17 -10.05
CA ILE A 53 6.48 55.82 -11.34
C ILE A 53 5.60 54.93 -12.27
N LEU A 54 5.22 53.72 -11.83
CA LEU A 54 4.52 52.70 -12.60
C LEU A 54 3.03 52.96 -12.80
N PHE A 55 2.46 54.07 -12.31
CA PHE A 55 1.05 54.34 -12.51
C PHE A 55 0.73 55.22 -13.74
N SER A 56 1.67 55.39 -14.66
CA SER A 56 1.38 56.06 -15.92
C SER A 56 0.74 55.08 -16.95
N PRO A 57 -0.45 55.37 -17.51
CA PRO A 57 -1.08 54.52 -18.51
C PRO A 57 -0.24 54.16 -19.75
N ASN A 58 0.70 55.06 -20.08
CA ASN A 58 1.61 54.82 -21.23
C ASN A 58 2.69 53.76 -20.96
N LEU A 59 3.06 53.51 -19.69
CA LEU A 59 4.04 52.50 -19.35
C LEU A 59 3.41 51.11 -19.26
N ILE A 60 2.16 51.02 -18.81
CA ILE A 60 1.36 49.78 -18.78
C ILE A 60 1.13 49.26 -20.22
N ASN A 61 0.85 50.17 -21.16
CA ASN A 61 0.71 49.78 -22.58
C ASN A 61 2.05 49.33 -23.21
N LEU A 62 3.19 49.91 -22.81
CA LEU A 62 4.50 49.47 -23.26
C LEU A 62 4.85 48.06 -22.71
N ILE A 63 4.55 47.79 -21.46
CA ILE A 63 4.77 46.47 -20.82
C ILE A 63 3.89 45.40 -21.46
N ASN A 64 2.63 45.70 -21.72
CA ASN A 64 1.70 44.79 -22.39
C ASN A 64 2.11 44.49 -23.84
N ASN A 65 2.68 45.46 -24.55
CA ASN A 65 3.18 45.23 -25.90
C ASN A 65 4.48 44.42 -25.94
N ILE A 66 5.38 44.58 -24.93
CA ILE A 66 6.58 43.75 -24.80
C ILE A 66 6.24 42.34 -24.37
N SER A 67 5.27 42.16 -23.50
CA SER A 67 4.77 40.85 -23.08
C SER A 67 4.12 40.08 -24.23
N LYS A 68 3.32 40.75 -25.05
CA LYS A 68 2.72 40.18 -26.26
C LYS A 68 3.76 39.72 -27.28
N LYS A 69 4.79 40.54 -27.54
CA LYS A 69 5.88 40.23 -28.47
C LYS A 69 6.75 39.08 -28.00
N ASN A 70 6.98 38.93 -26.67
CA ASN A 70 7.70 37.79 -26.10
C ASN A 70 6.87 36.50 -26.12
N MET A 71 5.55 36.59 -26.01
CA MET A 71 4.65 35.43 -26.14
C MET A 71 4.57 34.92 -27.59
N GLU A 72 4.58 35.84 -28.59
CA GLU A 72 4.64 35.47 -30.00
C GLU A 72 5.95 34.76 -30.37
N VAL A 73 7.09 35.26 -29.87
CA VAL A 73 8.42 34.65 -30.10
C VAL A 73 8.52 33.28 -29.44
N THR A 74 7.89 33.08 -28.27
CA THR A 74 7.89 31.80 -27.56
C THR A 74 6.95 30.80 -28.24
N MET A 75 5.85 31.28 -28.79
CA MET A 75 4.91 30.46 -29.58
C MET A 75 5.47 30.06 -30.95
N GLU A 76 6.26 30.91 -31.54
CA GLU A 76 6.93 30.65 -32.83
C GLU A 76 8.08 29.65 -32.66
N LYS A 77 8.82 29.72 -31.55
CA LYS A 77 9.85 28.73 -31.16
C LYS A 77 9.27 27.35 -30.90
N LYS A 78 8.13 27.27 -30.18
CA LYS A 78 7.39 26.01 -30.00
C LYS A 78 6.79 25.45 -31.26
N ARG A 79 6.37 26.31 -32.24
CA ARG A 79 5.89 25.87 -33.56
C ARG A 79 6.99 25.34 -34.45
N THR A 80 8.21 25.86 -34.31
CA THR A 80 9.39 25.40 -35.06
C THR A 80 9.91 24.05 -34.51
N GLU A 81 9.90 23.86 -33.23
CA GLU A 81 10.25 22.59 -32.56
C GLU A 81 9.22 21.47 -32.88
N ALA A 82 7.94 21.81 -32.95
CA ALA A 82 6.88 20.86 -33.34
C ALA A 82 6.86 20.48 -34.84
N ARG A 83 7.50 21.28 -35.72
CA ARG A 83 7.68 20.94 -37.11
C ARG A 83 8.88 20.04 -37.37
N HIS A 84 9.89 20.00 -36.49
CA HIS A 84 11.05 19.10 -36.62
C HIS A 84 10.83 17.68 -36.09
N ALA A 85 9.75 17.46 -35.38
CA ALA A 85 9.39 16.14 -34.84
C ALA A 85 8.52 15.27 -35.78
N ARG A 86 8.18 15.75 -36.99
CA ARG A 86 7.26 15.03 -37.91
C ARG A 86 7.84 14.65 -39.28
N THR A 87 9.16 14.74 -39.47
CA THR A 87 9.76 14.24 -40.73
C THR A 87 11.02 13.46 -40.42
N GLY A 88 10.86 12.19 -40.16
CA GLY A 88 11.95 11.25 -40.04
C GLY A 88 11.52 9.87 -40.47
N HIS A 89 11.43 9.61 -41.74
CA HIS A 89 11.62 8.27 -42.29
C HIS A 89 12.01 8.31 -43.75
N ALA A 90 13.11 7.69 -44.04
CA ALA A 90 13.47 6.94 -45.25
C ALA A 90 14.62 7.45 -46.12
N LYS A 91 15.64 6.61 -46.08
CA LYS A 91 16.52 6.09 -47.15
C LYS A 91 17.73 6.87 -47.64
N LYS A 92 18.86 6.23 -47.30
CA LYS A 92 20.05 5.87 -48.12
C LYS A 92 20.24 6.53 -49.49
N THR A 93 21.36 7.14 -49.71
CA THR A 93 22.48 6.62 -50.53
C THR A 93 23.48 7.75 -50.86
N ASP A 94 24.69 7.50 -50.54
CA ASP A 94 25.97 7.60 -51.24
C ASP A 94 26.33 8.79 -52.20
N TYR A 95 27.59 9.11 -52.02
CA TYR A 95 28.64 9.57 -52.97
C TYR A 95 28.98 11.06 -53.08
N THR A 96 30.14 11.34 -52.50
CA THR A 96 31.33 11.94 -53.08
C THR A 96 31.36 13.37 -53.61
N LYS A 97 32.43 13.98 -53.11
CA LYS A 97 33.39 14.91 -53.79
C LYS A 97 33.00 16.34 -54.13
N GLY A 98 33.85 17.17 -53.69
CA GLY A 98 34.49 18.16 -54.49
C GLY A 98 34.43 19.60 -54.02
N ALA A 99 35.46 20.01 -53.36
CA ALA A 99 36.37 21.07 -53.74
C ALA A 99 35.85 22.47 -54.01
N ASN A 100 36.37 23.35 -53.14
CA ASN A 100 37.08 24.59 -53.59
C ASN A 100 36.37 25.87 -53.96
N VAL A 101 36.92 26.87 -53.36
CA VAL A 101 37.34 28.16 -53.91
C VAL A 101 36.41 29.34 -53.62
N ALA A 102 36.75 30.15 -52.69
CA ALA A 102 37.46 31.44 -52.77
C ALA A 102 36.70 32.68 -53.26
N SER A 103 36.86 33.65 -52.46
CA SER A 103 37.11 35.04 -52.80
C SER A 103 35.89 35.90 -53.26
N THR A 104 35.76 37.01 -52.83
CA THR A 104 36.40 38.27 -52.71
C THR A 104 35.41 39.45 -52.68
N ARG A 105 35.78 40.41 -51.81
CA ARG A 105 35.71 41.86 -52.06
C ARG A 105 34.37 42.53 -52.47
N SER A 106 34.01 43.50 -51.76
CA SER A 106 34.43 44.87 -51.65
C SER A 106 33.34 45.89 -51.95
N ALA A 107 33.18 46.77 -51.06
CA ALA A 107 33.28 48.24 -51.30
C ALA A 107 32.08 49.12 -51.66
N ARG A 108 31.96 50.13 -50.86
CA ARG A 108 31.65 51.53 -51.23
C ARG A 108 30.21 51.96 -51.39
N MET A 109 29.74 53.07 -50.95
CA MET A 109 30.18 54.38 -50.40
C MET A 109 28.93 55.07 -49.85
N ALA A 110 29.01 55.67 -48.70
CA ALA A 110 29.24 57.10 -48.45
C ALA A 110 28.07 58.06 -48.59
N ARG A 111 28.04 58.99 -47.62
CA ARG A 111 27.44 60.33 -47.50
C ARG A 111 25.97 60.41 -47.09
N ASN A 112 25.57 61.16 -46.09
CA ASN A 112 25.98 62.52 -45.72
C ASN A 112 25.49 62.94 -44.34
N LYS A 113 26.31 63.81 -43.75
CA LYS A 113 26.19 64.67 -42.61
C LYS A 113 24.82 65.37 -42.42
N LYS A 114 24.39 65.54 -41.20
CA LYS A 114 24.32 66.75 -40.34
C LYS A 114 23.39 66.45 -39.18
N GLY A 115 23.79 66.46 -37.98
CA GLY A 115 24.04 67.54 -37.07
C GLY A 115 22.90 67.53 -36.00
N THR A 116 23.28 67.26 -34.79
CA THR A 116 22.96 68.11 -33.66
C THR A 116 23.46 67.46 -32.35
N THR A 117 24.42 68.03 -31.79
CA THR A 117 24.98 67.90 -30.44
C THR A 117 23.96 68.31 -29.40
N LYS A 118 23.17 67.36 -28.81
CA LYS A 118 22.43 67.60 -27.53
C LYS A 118 22.12 66.33 -26.73
N GLY A 119 22.68 65.16 -27.06
CA GLY A 119 22.35 63.88 -26.39
C GLY A 119 23.41 63.38 -25.36
N LYS A 120 24.63 63.91 -25.35
CA LYS A 120 25.73 63.38 -24.52
C LYS A 120 25.63 63.68 -23.03
N ASN A 121 24.99 64.80 -22.62
CA ASN A 121 24.88 65.17 -21.20
C ASN A 121 23.75 64.49 -20.42
N LYS A 122 22.69 63.97 -21.08
CA LYS A 122 21.61 63.23 -20.39
C LYS A 122 22.06 61.79 -20.05
N LYS A 123 22.81 61.11 -20.94
CA LYS A 123 23.31 59.74 -20.67
C LYS A 123 24.38 59.73 -19.53
N LYS A 124 25.23 60.76 -19.40
CA LYS A 124 26.19 60.86 -18.28
C LYS A 124 25.50 61.12 -16.92
N LYS A 125 24.37 61.86 -16.88
CA LYS A 125 23.62 62.11 -15.64
C LYS A 125 22.79 60.86 -15.20
N ILE A 126 22.28 60.05 -16.13
CA ILE A 126 21.59 58.81 -15.85
C ILE A 126 22.59 57.76 -15.35
N GLY A 127 23.74 57.60 -15.98
CA GLY A 127 24.79 56.69 -15.54
C GLY A 127 25.32 56.99 -14.11
N LYS A 128 25.45 58.27 -13.75
CA LYS A 128 25.83 58.67 -12.37
C LYS A 128 24.72 58.38 -11.35
N LYS A 129 23.43 58.52 -11.68
CA LYS A 129 22.34 58.19 -10.78
C LYS A 129 22.23 56.67 -10.57
N VAL A 130 22.40 55.89 -11.63
CA VAL A 130 22.42 54.40 -11.53
C VAL A 130 23.60 53.91 -10.71
N LEU A 131 24.80 54.48 -10.93
CA LEU A 131 26.00 54.17 -10.13
C LEU A 131 25.77 54.52 -8.66
N MET A 132 25.14 55.68 -8.36
CA MET A 132 24.82 56.09 -6.99
C MET A 132 23.83 55.18 -6.30
N VAL A 133 22.78 54.71 -7.02
CA VAL A 133 21.82 53.72 -6.50
C VAL A 133 22.51 52.39 -6.23
N LEU A 134 23.33 51.90 -7.14
CA LEU A 134 24.10 50.66 -6.94
C LEU A 134 25.08 50.79 -5.73
N LEU A 135 25.64 51.95 -5.54
CA LEU A 135 26.51 52.22 -4.40
C LEU A 135 25.74 52.26 -3.08
N ILE A 136 24.57 52.87 -3.06
CA ILE A 136 23.67 52.86 -1.90
C ILE A 136 23.18 51.44 -1.58
N LEU A 137 22.77 50.67 -2.59
CA LEU A 137 22.41 49.28 -2.42
C LEU A 137 23.58 48.42 -1.92
N GLY A 138 24.79 48.68 -2.42
CA GLY A 138 26.01 48.04 -1.93
C GLY A 138 26.29 48.37 -0.45
N ILE A 139 26.11 49.62 -0.05
CA ILE A 139 26.24 50.01 1.37
C ILE A 139 25.19 49.38 2.24
N ILE A 140 23.93 49.33 1.79
CA ILE A 140 22.84 48.65 2.52
C ILE A 140 23.15 47.18 2.67
N ALA A 141 23.60 46.50 1.61
CA ALA A 141 24.03 45.11 1.64
C ALA A 141 25.19 44.85 2.60
N LEU A 142 26.19 45.76 2.63
CA LEU A 142 27.31 45.69 3.58
C LEU A 142 26.85 45.88 5.02
N VAL A 143 25.95 46.81 5.29
CA VAL A 143 25.38 47.02 6.63
C VAL A 143 24.58 45.82 7.06
N ALA A 144 23.72 45.29 6.18
CA ALA A 144 22.92 44.06 6.44
C ALA A 144 23.85 42.85 6.71
N PHE A 145 24.91 42.69 5.93
CA PHE A 145 25.92 41.65 6.14
C PHE A 145 26.67 41.86 7.48
N GLY A 146 27.02 43.11 7.82
CA GLY A 146 27.63 43.42 9.13
C GLY A 146 26.72 43.06 10.30
N ILE A 147 25.43 43.37 10.21
CA ILE A 147 24.43 42.96 11.21
C ILE A 147 24.30 41.45 11.28
N PHE A 148 24.25 40.77 10.14
CA PHE A 148 24.21 39.32 10.07
C PHE A 148 25.44 38.70 10.73
N MET A 149 26.65 39.17 10.40
CA MET A 149 27.89 38.70 11.01
C MET A 149 27.97 39.00 12.52
N PHE A 150 27.42 40.14 12.97
CA PHE A 150 27.32 40.43 14.40
C PHE A 150 26.51 39.36 15.16
N PHE A 151 25.39 38.90 14.59
CA PHE A 151 24.62 37.80 15.19
C PHE A 151 25.39 36.48 15.14
N ILE A 152 26.05 36.15 14.01
CA ILE A 152 26.92 34.97 13.89
C ILE A 152 27.99 34.95 14.99
N ILE A 153 28.69 36.06 15.21
CA ILE A 153 29.74 36.15 16.22
C ILE A 153 29.19 36.04 17.63
N LYS A 154 28.03 36.65 17.88
CA LYS A 154 27.37 36.61 19.20
C LYS A 154 26.84 35.20 19.58
N GLU A 155 26.41 34.44 18.60
CA GLU A 155 25.84 33.08 18.77
C GLU A 155 26.89 32.00 18.48
N ALA A 156 28.12 32.37 18.08
CA ALA A 156 29.19 31.40 17.85
C ALA A 156 29.51 30.65 19.13
N PRO A 157 29.74 29.32 19.04
CA PRO A 157 30.12 28.52 20.20
C PRO A 157 31.43 29.05 20.81
N GLU A 158 31.57 28.91 22.11
CA GLU A 158 32.77 29.22 22.82
C GLU A 158 33.90 28.30 22.34
N PHE A 159 35.04 28.94 22.03
CA PHE A 159 36.22 28.22 21.60
C PHE A 159 36.92 27.63 22.83
N SER A 160 37.01 26.30 22.90
CA SER A 160 37.76 25.58 23.91
C SER A 160 38.79 24.67 23.24
N PRO A 161 40.09 24.83 23.58
CA PRO A 161 41.15 23.93 23.12
C PRO A 161 40.87 22.46 23.47
N ASP A 162 40.26 22.21 24.61
CA ASP A 162 39.97 20.86 25.09
C ASP A 162 39.07 20.10 24.14
N LYS A 163 38.17 20.78 23.41
CA LYS A 163 37.31 20.16 22.36
C LYS A 163 38.11 19.58 21.19
N LEU A 164 39.34 20.08 20.94
CA LEU A 164 40.23 19.54 19.92
C LEU A 164 41.06 18.35 20.41
N TYR A 165 41.40 18.31 21.71
CA TYR A 165 42.30 17.32 22.30
C TYR A 165 41.61 16.22 23.08
N HIS A 166 40.54 16.53 23.82
CA HIS A 166 39.88 15.61 24.76
C HIS A 166 38.38 15.57 24.51
N GLN A 167 37.92 14.60 23.72
CA GLN A 167 36.52 14.27 23.71
C GLN A 167 36.31 13.06 24.59
N GLU A 168 35.59 13.24 25.70
CA GLU A 168 35.12 12.14 26.49
C GLU A 168 34.16 11.30 25.64
N ALA A 169 34.18 9.95 25.84
CA ALA A 169 33.31 9.06 25.14
C ALA A 169 31.84 9.35 25.45
N SER A 170 30.98 9.33 24.44
CA SER A 170 29.56 9.24 24.68
C SER A 170 29.21 7.85 25.22
N ILE A 171 28.28 7.78 26.18
CA ILE A 171 27.86 6.53 26.82
C ILE A 171 26.41 6.26 26.43
N LEU A 172 26.15 5.11 25.84
CA LEU A 172 24.81 4.64 25.51
C LEU A 172 24.35 3.68 26.61
N TYR A 173 23.13 3.91 27.08
CA TYR A 173 22.47 3.06 28.08
C TYR A 173 21.25 2.38 27.44
N SER A 174 20.99 1.12 27.73
CA SER A 174 19.77 0.42 27.36
C SER A 174 18.58 0.93 28.19
N SER A 175 17.39 0.46 27.88
CA SER A 175 16.16 0.86 28.57
C SER A 175 16.16 0.45 30.07
N ASP A 176 16.95 -0.55 30.45
CA ASP A 176 17.16 -0.99 31.84
C ASP A 176 18.25 -0.20 32.60
N GLY A 177 18.92 0.74 31.91
CA GLY A 177 20.00 1.55 32.45
C GLY A 177 21.39 0.90 32.41
N SER A 178 21.53 -0.30 31.87
CA SER A 178 22.85 -0.93 31.67
C SER A 178 23.60 -0.28 30.52
N VAL A 179 24.94 -0.21 30.60
CA VAL A 179 25.77 0.37 29.55
C VAL A 179 25.78 -0.57 28.34
N ILE A 180 25.40 -0.03 27.17
CA ILE A 180 25.48 -0.71 25.89
C ILE A 180 26.88 -0.53 25.29
N LYS A 181 27.33 0.73 25.17
CA LYS A 181 28.57 1.09 24.48
C LYS A 181 29.09 2.45 24.93
N LYS A 182 30.42 2.59 24.91
CA LYS A 182 31.10 3.87 24.98
C LYS A 182 31.62 4.25 23.60
N LEU A 183 31.04 5.31 22.99
CA LEU A 183 31.41 5.74 21.65
C LEU A 183 32.62 6.65 21.68
N GLY A 184 33.63 6.31 20.90
CA GLY A 184 34.82 7.17 20.71
C GLY A 184 35.97 6.93 21.67
N SER A 185 35.87 6.02 22.64
CA SER A 185 36.96 5.69 23.57
C SER A 185 37.82 4.50 23.15
N GLU A 186 37.28 3.63 22.32
CA GLU A 186 37.96 2.43 21.80
C GLU A 186 38.40 2.67 20.36
N ASN A 187 39.66 2.38 20.06
CA ASN A 187 40.30 2.49 18.73
C ASN A 187 40.59 3.91 18.22
N ARG A 188 41.13 4.80 19.08
CA ARG A 188 41.83 6.00 18.65
C ARG A 188 43.29 5.89 19.02
N GLU A 189 44.13 5.52 18.07
CA GLU A 189 45.55 5.75 18.15
C GLU A 189 45.82 7.10 17.47
N LYS A 190 46.41 8.02 18.24
CA LYS A 190 46.77 9.35 17.76
C LYS A 190 48.14 9.32 17.11
N ILE A 191 48.26 10.04 16.02
CA ILE A 191 49.52 10.26 15.32
C ILE A 191 49.83 11.76 15.32
N SER A 192 51.08 12.14 15.67
CA SER A 192 51.52 13.50 15.60
C SER A 192 51.89 13.90 14.17
N TYR A 193 51.83 15.20 13.85
CA TYR A 193 52.10 15.69 12.50
C TYR A 193 53.49 15.27 11.98
N ASN A 194 54.50 15.28 12.82
CA ASN A 194 55.88 14.91 12.45
C ASN A 194 56.04 13.39 12.15
N GLN A 195 55.07 12.58 12.44
CA GLN A 195 54.99 11.14 12.11
C GLN A 195 54.18 10.89 10.85
N LEU A 196 53.46 11.88 10.32
CA LEU A 196 52.68 11.74 9.10
C LEU A 196 53.62 11.69 7.88
N PRO A 197 53.49 10.71 6.99
CA PRO A 197 54.25 10.73 5.77
C PRO A 197 53.77 11.84 4.85
N GLU A 198 54.70 12.50 4.17
CA GLU A 198 54.42 13.63 3.25
C GLU A 198 53.37 13.27 2.21
N VAL A 199 53.41 12.04 1.67
CA VAL A 199 52.42 11.51 0.68
C VAL A 199 50.99 11.52 1.20
N LEU A 200 50.75 11.32 2.52
CA LEU A 200 49.40 11.38 3.10
C LEU A 200 48.93 12.83 3.26
N VAL A 201 49.79 13.71 3.75
CA VAL A 201 49.48 15.15 3.87
C VAL A 201 49.14 15.71 2.49
N ASP A 202 49.93 15.40 1.49
CA ASP A 202 49.74 15.83 0.11
C ASP A 202 48.48 15.29 -0.51
N ALA A 203 48.14 14.00 -0.27
CA ALA A 203 46.90 13.39 -0.74
C ALA A 203 45.64 14.07 -0.13
N ILE A 204 45.70 14.38 1.17
CA ILE A 204 44.62 15.10 1.86
C ILE A 204 44.48 16.51 1.32
N VAL A 205 45.59 17.25 1.26
CA VAL A 205 45.59 18.65 0.80
C VAL A 205 45.16 18.71 -0.68
N ALA A 206 45.70 17.88 -1.55
CA ALA A 206 45.30 17.86 -2.96
C ALA A 206 43.80 17.59 -3.17
N THR A 207 43.19 16.80 -2.29
CA THR A 207 41.80 16.37 -2.42
C THR A 207 40.84 17.34 -1.76
N GLU A 208 41.12 17.72 -0.53
CA GLU A 208 40.20 18.46 0.32
C GLU A 208 40.44 19.98 0.25
N ASP A 209 41.69 20.42 0.27
CA ASP A 209 42.03 21.83 0.33
C ASP A 209 43.39 22.17 -0.30
N SER A 210 43.44 22.17 -1.63
CA SER A 210 44.71 22.30 -2.40
C SER A 210 45.53 23.56 -2.14
N ARG A 211 45.01 24.50 -1.38
CA ARG A 211 45.71 25.73 -0.98
C ARG A 211 45.79 25.91 0.53
N PHE A 212 45.64 24.82 1.30
CA PHE A 212 45.60 24.81 2.76
C PHE A 212 46.71 25.64 3.40
N PHE A 213 47.96 25.49 2.95
CA PHE A 213 49.10 26.20 3.46
C PHE A 213 49.21 27.68 2.96
N GLN A 214 48.25 28.16 2.10
CA GLN A 214 48.28 29.49 1.49
C GLN A 214 47.21 30.44 2.00
N HIS A 215 46.28 30.00 2.82
CA HIS A 215 45.18 30.80 3.36
C HIS A 215 45.07 30.62 4.88
N ASN A 216 44.40 31.56 5.55
CA ASN A 216 44.16 31.53 6.99
C ASN A 216 42.72 31.11 7.29
N GLY A 217 42.41 29.82 7.17
CA GLY A 217 41.13 29.22 7.52
C GLY A 217 40.00 29.35 6.47
N PHE A 218 40.10 30.31 5.54
CA PHE A 218 39.12 30.57 4.50
C PHE A 218 39.73 30.87 3.15
N ASP A 219 39.38 30.09 2.13
CA ASP A 219 39.82 30.27 0.76
C ASP A 219 38.76 31.03 -0.05
N LEU A 220 38.86 32.38 -0.05
CA LEU A 220 37.94 33.27 -0.76
C LEU A 220 37.87 33.00 -2.27
N PRO A 221 38.97 32.83 -3.03
CA PRO A 221 38.91 32.50 -4.46
C PRO A 221 38.21 31.17 -4.75
N ARG A 222 38.41 30.13 -3.92
CA ARG A 222 37.75 28.83 -4.04
C ARG A 222 36.27 28.97 -3.73
N PHE A 223 35.90 29.69 -2.67
CA PHE A 223 34.53 29.97 -2.29
C PHE A 223 33.77 30.71 -3.41
N MET A 224 34.35 31.73 -3.99
CA MET A 224 33.75 32.48 -5.11
C MET A 224 33.55 31.59 -6.34
N ARG A 225 34.55 30.76 -6.68
CA ARG A 225 34.45 29.81 -7.80
C ARG A 225 33.31 28.81 -7.60
N ALA A 226 33.18 28.22 -6.41
CA ALA A 226 32.13 27.30 -6.08
C ALA A 226 30.73 27.96 -6.14
N GLY A 227 30.61 29.19 -5.60
CA GLY A 227 29.38 29.99 -5.65
C GLY A 227 28.94 30.32 -7.07
N PHE A 228 29.86 30.82 -7.92
CA PHE A 228 29.56 31.11 -9.33
C PHE A 228 29.26 29.83 -10.13
N GLY A 229 29.96 28.72 -9.84
CA GLY A 229 29.71 27.44 -10.48
C GLY A 229 28.31 26.94 -10.20
N THR A 230 27.87 27.00 -8.96
CA THR A 230 26.49 26.60 -8.55
C THR A 230 25.42 27.46 -9.22
N LEU A 231 25.66 28.80 -9.29
CA LEU A 231 24.76 29.71 -10.00
C LEU A 231 24.65 29.44 -11.50
N LEU A 232 25.68 28.85 -12.09
CA LEU A 232 25.70 28.47 -13.52
C LEU A 232 25.26 27.00 -13.76
N GLY A 233 24.76 26.31 -12.73
CA GLY A 233 24.36 24.92 -12.84
C GLY A 233 25.51 23.92 -13.05
N LYS A 234 26.76 24.35 -12.77
CA LYS A 234 27.97 23.54 -12.87
C LYS A 234 28.43 23.09 -11.48
N ASN A 235 28.72 21.81 -11.32
CA ASN A 235 29.34 21.31 -10.09
C ASN A 235 30.80 21.76 -10.03
N ALA A 236 31.05 22.85 -9.28
CA ALA A 236 32.37 23.50 -9.21
C ALA A 236 33.22 23.03 -8.01
N GLY A 237 32.83 21.94 -7.36
CA GLY A 237 33.51 21.36 -6.20
C GLY A 237 33.18 22.02 -4.86
N GLY A 238 33.66 21.45 -3.76
CA GLY A 238 33.41 21.93 -2.41
C GLY A 238 34.18 23.23 -2.12
N ALA A 239 33.54 24.13 -1.34
CA ALA A 239 34.11 25.41 -0.93
C ALA A 239 34.65 25.41 0.51
N SER A 240 34.59 24.30 1.23
CA SER A 240 35.08 24.22 2.62
C SER A 240 36.57 23.97 2.65
N THR A 241 37.25 24.64 3.60
CA THR A 241 38.64 24.38 3.92
C THR A 241 38.76 23.28 4.98
N LEU A 242 39.96 22.73 5.17
CA LEU A 242 40.23 21.77 6.25
C LEU A 242 39.84 22.36 7.61
N THR A 243 40.28 23.61 7.89
CA THR A 243 39.96 24.31 9.13
C THR A 243 38.44 24.48 9.34
N MET A 244 37.68 24.77 8.26
CA MET A 244 36.21 24.81 8.34
C MET A 244 35.58 23.45 8.62
N GLN A 245 36.19 22.34 8.16
CA GLN A 245 35.74 21.02 8.48
C GLN A 245 36.00 20.69 9.97
N ILE A 246 37.12 21.11 10.53
CA ILE A 246 37.39 20.99 11.97
C ILE A 246 36.38 21.82 12.77
N ALA A 247 36.17 23.11 12.39
CA ALA A 247 35.17 23.95 13.04
C ALA A 247 33.78 23.27 13.05
N LYS A 248 33.37 22.69 11.91
CA LYS A 248 32.13 21.96 11.77
C LYS A 248 32.07 20.73 12.69
N ASN A 249 33.12 19.95 12.76
CA ASN A 249 33.12 18.66 13.46
C ASN A 249 33.27 18.79 14.98
N HIS A 250 33.88 19.90 15.49
CA HIS A 250 34.18 20.07 16.90
C HIS A 250 33.37 21.16 17.59
N PHE A 251 32.87 22.18 16.87
CA PHE A 251 32.27 23.37 17.47
C PHE A 251 30.85 23.66 16.97
N THR A 252 30.51 23.30 15.73
CA THR A 252 29.20 23.58 15.15
C THR A 252 28.45 22.30 14.83
N SER A 253 27.19 22.39 14.37
CA SER A 253 26.38 21.22 14.04
C SER A 253 26.59 20.73 12.60
N THR A 254 26.22 19.52 12.30
CA THR A 254 26.20 18.95 10.94
C THR A 254 25.06 19.46 10.08
N ASN A 255 24.08 20.16 10.65
CA ASN A 255 22.93 20.70 9.94
C ASN A 255 23.34 21.68 8.84
N ARG A 256 22.77 21.52 7.63
CA ARG A 256 23.08 22.37 6.49
C ARG A 256 22.29 23.68 6.59
N SER A 257 22.95 24.72 7.13
CA SER A 257 22.40 26.08 7.14
C SER A 257 23.43 27.11 6.68
N ILE A 258 22.98 28.26 6.21
CA ILE A 258 23.83 29.38 5.83
C ILE A 258 24.49 29.96 7.07
N THR A 259 23.78 30.14 8.16
CA THR A 259 24.26 30.59 9.45
C THR A 259 25.42 29.75 9.93
N ARG A 260 25.24 28.43 10.01
CA ARG A 260 26.32 27.49 10.37
C ARG A 260 27.55 27.66 9.47
N LYS A 261 27.37 27.82 8.16
CA LYS A 261 28.49 27.97 7.23
C LYS A 261 29.33 29.24 7.52
N PHE A 262 28.67 30.34 7.89
CA PHE A 262 29.37 31.56 8.30
C PHE A 262 29.95 31.45 9.71
N THR A 263 29.33 30.67 10.61
CA THR A 263 29.95 30.33 11.91
C THR A 263 31.19 29.49 11.70
N ASP A 264 31.20 28.49 10.81
CA ASP A 264 32.41 27.71 10.48
C ASP A 264 33.52 28.61 9.96
N ILE A 265 33.21 29.60 9.10
CA ILE A 265 34.18 30.56 8.58
C ILE A 265 34.74 31.43 9.72
N TYR A 266 33.89 31.96 10.61
CA TYR A 266 34.30 32.76 11.74
C TYR A 266 35.21 31.96 12.68
N MET A 267 34.79 30.73 13.06
CA MET A 267 35.58 29.85 13.94
C MET A 267 36.93 29.51 13.31
N SER A 268 36.97 29.25 12.01
CA SER A 268 38.20 28.91 11.29
C SER A 268 39.19 30.05 11.30
N ILE A 269 38.76 31.26 10.91
CA ILE A 269 39.67 32.40 10.76
C ILE A 269 40.10 32.99 12.12
N PHE A 270 39.13 33.22 13.01
CA PHE A 270 39.35 34.04 14.20
C PHE A 270 39.57 33.21 15.48
N GLN A 271 39.30 31.91 15.45
CA GLN A 271 39.53 31.05 16.59
C GLN A 271 40.64 30.03 16.28
N ILE A 272 40.45 29.13 15.34
CA ILE A 272 41.34 27.97 15.12
C ILE A 272 42.68 28.46 14.55
N GLU A 273 42.70 29.11 13.40
CA GLU A 273 43.95 29.57 12.73
C GLU A 273 44.71 30.67 13.49
N LYS A 274 44.05 31.30 14.47
CA LYS A 274 44.70 32.28 15.33
C LYS A 274 45.53 31.61 16.45
N HIS A 275 45.13 30.40 16.87
CA HIS A 275 45.70 29.72 18.02
C HIS A 275 46.64 28.58 17.64
N TYR A 276 46.48 28.01 16.42
CA TYR A 276 47.18 26.80 15.99
C TYR A 276 47.90 27.00 14.66
N THR A 277 49.03 26.33 14.50
CA THR A 277 49.81 26.28 13.24
C THR A 277 49.08 25.34 12.24
N LYS A 278 49.49 25.36 10.98
CA LYS A 278 48.96 24.50 9.93
C LYS A 278 49.22 23.02 10.22
N GLU A 279 50.33 22.72 10.81
CA GLU A 279 50.76 21.42 11.25
C GLU A 279 49.84 20.87 12.35
N GLU A 280 49.56 21.66 13.38
CA GLU A 280 48.63 21.30 14.45
C GLU A 280 47.19 21.12 13.92
N ILE A 281 46.77 22.00 13.00
CA ILE A 281 45.45 21.89 12.36
C ILE A 281 45.35 20.60 11.54
N MET A 282 46.41 20.22 10.82
CA MET A 282 46.45 18.94 10.10
C MET A 282 46.41 17.75 11.07
N GLU A 283 47.13 17.81 12.19
CA GLU A 283 47.12 16.80 13.22
C GLU A 283 45.68 16.60 13.79
N PHE A 284 44.97 17.68 14.11
CA PHE A 284 43.57 17.59 14.50
C PHE A 284 42.71 16.97 13.42
N TYR A 285 42.93 17.38 12.16
CA TYR A 285 42.13 16.89 11.03
C TYR A 285 42.27 15.39 10.81
N VAL A 286 43.49 14.83 10.91
CA VAL A 286 43.73 13.41 10.64
C VAL A 286 43.35 12.47 11.80
N ASN A 287 43.32 12.99 13.04
CA ASN A 287 43.03 12.21 14.23
C ASN A 287 41.54 12.12 14.60
N ALA A 288 40.71 13.04 14.06
CA ALA A 288 39.30 13.17 14.48
C ALA A 288 38.31 12.27 13.75
N PRO A 289 38.35 12.13 12.39
CA PRO A 289 37.25 11.59 11.65
C PRO A 289 37.14 10.05 11.73
N TYR A 290 35.93 9.57 11.62
CA TYR A 290 35.65 8.18 11.28
C TYR A 290 36.05 7.90 9.83
N LEU A 291 36.74 6.80 9.59
CA LEU A 291 37.28 6.40 8.28
C LEU A 291 36.85 5.01 7.84
N GLY A 292 35.67 4.53 8.26
CA GLY A 292 35.12 3.24 7.85
C GLY A 292 35.56 2.07 8.75
N SER A 293 34.89 0.94 8.66
CA SER A 293 35.22 -0.32 9.38
C SER A 293 35.57 -0.15 10.87
N GLY A 294 34.94 0.79 11.57
CA GLY A 294 35.20 1.08 12.99
C GLY A 294 36.49 1.86 13.29
N ALA A 295 37.21 2.36 12.27
CA ALA A 295 38.46 3.08 12.43
C ALA A 295 38.26 4.59 12.61
N TRP A 296 38.85 5.14 13.68
CA TRP A 296 38.84 6.57 14.00
C TRP A 296 40.26 7.16 13.92
N GLY A 297 40.42 8.15 13.08
CA GLY A 297 41.72 8.71 12.74
C GLY A 297 42.50 7.86 11.73
N VAL A 298 43.51 8.48 11.13
CA VAL A 298 44.30 7.85 10.04
C VAL A 298 45.17 6.73 10.54
N GLU A 299 45.71 6.80 11.77
CA GLU A 299 46.54 5.74 12.33
C GLU A 299 45.75 4.45 12.46
N GLN A 300 44.60 4.53 13.10
CA GLN A 300 43.71 3.35 13.27
C GLN A 300 43.20 2.85 11.90
N ALA A 301 42.90 3.73 10.95
CA ALA A 301 42.47 3.33 9.63
C ALA A 301 43.57 2.53 8.89
N CYS A 302 44.81 2.99 8.98
CA CYS A 302 45.98 2.31 8.38
C CYS A 302 46.22 0.92 9.02
N LEU A 303 46.11 0.85 10.35
CA LEU A 303 46.21 -0.44 11.06
C LEU A 303 45.09 -1.38 10.64
N THR A 304 43.85 -0.88 10.50
CA THR A 304 42.68 -1.67 10.11
C THR A 304 42.78 -2.18 8.66
N TYR A 305 43.12 -1.32 7.72
CA TYR A 305 43.09 -1.67 6.29
C TYR A 305 44.41 -2.26 5.78
N PHE A 306 45.53 -1.84 6.32
CA PHE A 306 46.85 -2.25 5.81
C PHE A 306 47.65 -3.08 6.82
N GLY A 307 47.27 -3.10 8.10
CA GLY A 307 47.99 -3.77 9.20
C GLY A 307 49.33 -3.12 9.52
N LYS A 308 49.49 -1.81 9.25
CA LYS A 308 50.68 -1.05 9.54
C LYS A 308 50.36 0.39 9.93
N SER A 309 51.30 1.04 10.60
CA SER A 309 51.16 2.42 11.03
C SER A 309 51.07 3.40 9.84
N ALA A 310 50.35 4.50 10.02
CA ALA A 310 50.19 5.55 9.01
C ALA A 310 51.54 6.12 8.53
N LYS A 311 52.56 6.16 9.40
CA LYS A 311 53.91 6.59 9.04
C LYS A 311 54.58 5.74 7.93
N ASP A 312 54.14 4.48 7.74
CA ASP A 312 54.75 3.50 6.87
C ASP A 312 53.94 3.26 5.58
N ILE A 313 52.92 4.08 5.32
CA ILE A 313 52.06 3.89 4.13
C ILE A 313 52.72 4.50 2.87
N ASN A 314 52.40 3.87 1.74
CA ASN A 314 52.84 4.32 0.42
C ASN A 314 51.81 5.23 -0.23
N LEU A 315 52.16 5.80 -1.41
CA LEU A 315 51.31 6.71 -2.16
C LEU A 315 49.91 6.15 -2.50
N ALA A 316 49.84 4.86 -2.88
CA ALA A 316 48.55 4.23 -3.25
C ALA A 316 47.62 4.08 -2.05
N GLU A 317 48.17 3.75 -0.89
CA GLU A 317 47.47 3.62 0.40
C GLU A 317 47.07 5.00 0.94
N ALA A 318 47.96 5.98 0.87
CA ALA A 318 47.70 7.36 1.23
C ALA A 318 46.53 7.96 0.41
N ALA A 319 46.51 7.71 -0.89
CA ALA A 319 45.41 8.12 -1.78
C ALA A 319 44.08 7.45 -1.43
N MET A 320 44.09 6.18 -0.99
CA MET A 320 42.89 5.51 -0.52
C MET A 320 42.36 6.15 0.76
N ILE A 321 43.21 6.32 1.78
CA ILE A 321 42.82 6.95 3.06
C ILE A 321 42.31 8.38 2.82
N ALA A 322 43.03 9.23 2.04
CA ALA A 322 42.59 10.57 1.72
C ALA A 322 41.23 10.59 0.98
N GLY A 323 40.92 9.56 0.18
CA GLY A 323 39.66 9.40 -0.49
C GLY A 323 38.46 9.19 0.44
N MET A 324 38.69 8.54 1.58
CA MET A 324 37.66 8.16 2.54
C MET A 324 37.10 9.33 3.34
N PHE A 325 37.82 10.42 3.50
CA PHE A 325 37.36 11.62 4.24
C PHE A 325 36.04 12.19 3.69
N GLN A 326 35.76 12.04 2.42
CA GLN A 326 34.53 12.55 1.79
C GLN A 326 33.28 11.81 2.22
N ALA A 327 33.33 10.49 2.24
CA ALA A 327 32.20 9.61 2.56
C ALA A 327 32.74 8.24 3.01
N PRO A 328 33.11 8.08 4.28
CA PRO A 328 33.84 6.91 4.78
C PRO A 328 33.12 5.59 4.50
N ASN A 329 31.80 5.55 4.74
CA ASN A 329 31.00 4.34 4.50
C ASN A 329 30.86 3.97 3.01
N THR A 330 30.81 5.00 2.13
CA THR A 330 30.69 4.79 0.68
C THR A 330 32.01 4.28 0.10
N TYR A 331 33.14 4.75 0.66
CA TYR A 331 34.47 4.42 0.21
C TYR A 331 35.21 3.47 1.16
N ASP A 332 34.48 2.68 1.94
CA ASP A 332 35.04 1.61 2.76
C ASP A 332 35.44 0.44 1.84
N PRO A 333 36.73 0.05 1.78
CA PRO A 333 37.20 -0.98 0.88
C PRO A 333 36.65 -2.36 1.20
N ASN A 334 36.27 -2.62 2.46
CA ASN A 334 35.68 -3.89 2.89
C ASN A 334 34.20 -4.00 2.47
N ILE A 335 33.55 -2.86 2.17
CA ILE A 335 32.14 -2.83 1.79
C ILE A 335 31.96 -2.55 0.29
N ASN A 336 32.70 -1.58 -0.24
CA ASN A 336 32.55 -1.08 -1.61
C ASN A 336 33.92 -0.96 -2.33
N PRO A 337 34.67 -2.04 -2.56
CA PRO A 337 36.02 -1.96 -3.12
C PRO A 337 36.07 -1.24 -4.46
N ASP A 338 35.09 -1.44 -5.34
CA ASP A 338 35.02 -0.77 -6.65
C ASP A 338 34.83 0.77 -6.55
N LEU A 339 34.02 1.24 -5.60
CA LEU A 339 33.83 2.66 -5.37
C LEU A 339 35.06 3.27 -4.71
N THR A 340 35.68 2.54 -3.80
CA THR A 340 36.94 2.91 -3.16
C THR A 340 38.05 3.04 -4.20
N GLU A 341 38.16 2.09 -5.14
CA GLU A 341 39.15 2.15 -6.22
C GLU A 341 38.94 3.39 -7.11
N LYS A 342 37.70 3.67 -7.55
CA LYS A 342 37.39 4.86 -8.34
C LYS A 342 37.72 6.16 -7.60
N ARG A 343 37.46 6.18 -6.29
CA ARG A 343 37.77 7.33 -5.45
C ARG A 343 39.27 7.51 -5.26
N ARG A 344 40.02 6.44 -5.00
CA ARG A 344 41.48 6.43 -4.91
C ARG A 344 42.12 7.00 -6.20
N GLN A 345 41.68 6.50 -7.36
CA GLN A 345 42.12 7.02 -8.66
C GLN A 345 41.81 8.50 -8.84
N THR A 346 40.70 8.99 -8.32
CA THR A 346 40.35 10.41 -8.31
C THR A 346 41.34 11.22 -7.45
N VAL A 347 41.70 10.70 -6.29
CA VAL A 347 42.72 11.34 -5.42
C VAL A 347 44.07 11.42 -6.12
N LEU A 348 44.56 10.32 -6.66
CA LEU A 348 45.81 10.28 -7.43
C LEU A 348 45.80 11.29 -8.59
N TYR A 349 44.65 11.36 -9.32
CA TYR A 349 44.52 12.39 -10.37
C TYR A 349 44.60 13.81 -9.84
N LEU A 350 43.99 14.09 -8.66
CA LEU A 350 44.07 15.42 -8.03
C LEU A 350 45.47 15.73 -7.54
N MET A 351 46.17 14.76 -6.96
CA MET A 351 47.58 14.94 -6.57
C MET A 351 48.44 15.29 -7.77
N LYS A 352 48.31 14.56 -8.88
CA LYS A 352 49.03 14.89 -10.12
C LYS A 352 48.63 16.26 -10.66
N ARG A 353 47.37 16.58 -10.71
CA ARG A 353 46.84 17.86 -11.20
C ARG A 353 47.38 19.05 -10.42
N HIS A 354 47.63 18.89 -9.13
CA HIS A 354 48.15 19.91 -8.24
C HIS A 354 49.65 19.86 -8.08
N ASN A 355 50.38 19.02 -8.87
CA ASN A 355 51.82 18.83 -8.92
C ASN A 355 52.42 18.28 -7.60
N TYR A 356 51.68 17.50 -6.84
CA TYR A 356 52.19 16.76 -5.69
C TYR A 356 52.92 15.47 -6.09
N ILE A 357 52.55 14.89 -7.24
CA ILE A 357 53.20 13.70 -7.82
C ILE A 357 53.43 13.89 -9.32
N ASP A 358 54.43 13.23 -9.84
CA ASP A 358 54.73 13.19 -11.26
C ASP A 358 53.97 12.10 -12.01
N ASP A 359 54.19 12.01 -13.35
CA ASP A 359 53.56 11.00 -14.22
C ASP A 359 54.00 9.57 -13.92
N THR A 360 55.22 9.38 -13.44
CA THR A 360 55.80 8.07 -13.12
C THR A 360 55.16 7.57 -11.82
N GLU A 361 55.14 8.37 -10.79
CA GLU A 361 54.54 8.09 -9.50
C GLU A 361 53.01 7.81 -9.64
N TYR A 362 52.32 8.64 -10.44
CA TYR A 362 50.90 8.47 -10.73
C TYR A 362 50.62 7.08 -11.35
N LYS A 363 51.38 6.71 -12.38
CA LYS A 363 51.24 5.41 -13.06
C LYS A 363 51.58 4.26 -12.14
N ALA A 364 52.66 4.35 -11.36
CA ALA A 364 53.05 3.36 -10.39
C ALA A 364 51.98 3.10 -9.33
N ALA A 365 51.39 4.18 -8.77
CA ALA A 365 50.35 4.07 -7.78
C ALA A 365 49.02 3.52 -8.35
N LEU A 366 48.70 3.80 -9.62
CA LEU A 366 47.54 3.21 -10.30
C LEU A 366 47.62 1.68 -10.43
N ASN A 367 48.81 1.12 -10.55
CA ASN A 367 49.01 -0.36 -10.67
C ASN A 367 48.79 -1.08 -9.33
N LEU A 368 48.70 -0.34 -8.22
CA LEU A 368 48.40 -0.89 -6.88
C LEU A 368 46.90 -0.66 -6.57
N SER A 369 46.04 -1.48 -7.11
CA SER A 369 44.60 -1.44 -6.89
C SER A 369 44.24 -1.77 -5.44
N VAL A 370 43.01 -1.40 -5.02
CA VAL A 370 42.52 -1.56 -3.64
C VAL A 370 42.60 -3.02 -3.19
N ASP A 371 42.29 -3.98 -4.03
CA ASP A 371 42.39 -5.41 -3.76
C ASP A 371 43.85 -5.90 -3.46
N LYS A 372 44.86 -5.15 -3.91
CA LYS A 372 46.28 -5.45 -3.66
C LYS A 372 46.85 -4.79 -2.42
N ILE A 373 46.26 -3.66 -1.99
CA ILE A 373 46.78 -2.88 -0.86
C ILE A 373 46.05 -3.16 0.43
N VAL A 374 44.75 -3.58 0.37
CA VAL A 374 43.97 -3.88 1.55
C VAL A 374 44.26 -5.32 2.02
N LYS A 375 44.56 -5.43 3.29
CA LYS A 375 44.76 -6.73 3.93
C LYS A 375 43.44 -7.43 4.08
N SER A 376 43.29 -8.65 3.55
CA SER A 376 42.09 -9.45 3.78
C SER A 376 41.92 -9.70 5.29
N VAL A 377 40.79 -9.28 5.83
CA VAL A 377 40.44 -9.58 7.20
C VAL A 377 40.14 -11.07 7.31
N SER A 378 41.07 -11.85 7.87
CA SER A 378 40.83 -13.23 8.21
C SER A 378 39.78 -13.31 9.33
N THR A 379 38.69 -14.00 9.08
CA THR A 379 37.55 -14.24 10.02
C THR A 379 37.88 -15.32 11.06
N GLU A 380 39.10 -15.34 11.58
CA GLU A 380 39.45 -16.24 12.68
C GLU A 380 39.63 -15.44 13.94
N ASP A 381 38.54 -15.29 14.70
CA ASP A 381 38.53 -15.27 16.17
C ASP A 381 37.15 -14.89 16.68
N GLY A 382 36.59 -15.65 17.61
CA GLY A 382 35.29 -15.42 18.23
C GLY A 382 35.17 -14.10 19.05
N GLU A 383 36.25 -13.31 19.18
CA GLU A 383 36.28 -11.97 19.78
C GLU A 383 35.63 -10.89 18.90
N GLN A 384 35.46 -11.15 17.58
CA GLN A 384 34.92 -10.17 16.64
C GLN A 384 33.40 -9.99 16.77
N THR A 385 32.68 -11.00 17.23
CA THR A 385 31.22 -10.93 17.42
C THR A 385 30.82 -10.02 18.57
N ASP A 386 31.58 -9.98 19.66
CA ASP A 386 31.29 -9.11 20.82
C ASP A 386 31.61 -7.64 20.57
N ARG A 387 32.56 -7.36 19.70
CA ARG A 387 32.95 -5.98 19.37
C ARG A 387 31.83 -5.19 18.70
N PHE A 388 31.03 -5.83 17.86
CA PHE A 388 29.93 -5.22 17.12
C PHE A 388 28.54 -5.61 17.63
N LYS A 389 28.47 -6.12 18.85
CA LYS A 389 27.20 -6.43 19.53
C LYS A 389 26.35 -5.17 19.59
N TYR A 390 25.08 -5.27 19.28
CA TYR A 390 24.10 -4.16 19.19
C TYR A 390 24.42 -3.09 18.15
N GLN A 391 25.34 -3.32 17.22
CA GLN A 391 25.82 -2.29 16.30
C GLN A 391 24.70 -1.70 15.45
N SER A 392 23.74 -2.47 14.99
CA SER A 392 22.58 -1.94 14.24
C SER A 392 21.77 -0.95 15.05
N PHE A 393 21.60 -1.21 16.34
CA PHE A 393 20.88 -0.29 17.24
C PHE A 393 21.72 0.96 17.54
N ILE A 394 23.00 0.78 17.78
CA ILE A 394 23.95 1.88 18.01
C ILE A 394 23.97 2.82 16.81
N ASP A 395 24.04 2.29 15.59
CA ASP A 395 24.02 3.08 14.36
C ASP A 395 22.71 3.86 14.21
N ALA A 396 21.57 3.24 14.54
CA ALA A 396 20.26 3.89 14.54
C ALA A 396 20.19 5.02 15.57
N VAL A 397 20.76 4.84 16.77
CA VAL A 397 20.86 5.89 17.82
C VAL A 397 21.69 7.07 17.32
N VAL A 398 22.87 6.79 16.78
CA VAL A 398 23.77 7.85 16.26
C VAL A 398 23.08 8.65 15.16
N GLU A 399 22.34 7.97 14.30
CA GLU A 399 21.57 8.58 13.22
C GLU A 399 20.45 9.47 13.76
N ASP A 400 19.59 8.94 14.62
CA ASP A 400 18.43 9.64 15.17
C ASP A 400 18.84 10.85 16.03
N VAL A 401 19.85 10.68 16.90
CA VAL A 401 20.40 11.79 17.70
C VAL A 401 20.96 12.88 16.77
N THR A 402 21.73 12.48 15.76
CA THR A 402 22.32 13.44 14.81
C THR A 402 21.24 14.19 14.02
N GLU A 403 20.19 13.48 13.56
CA GLU A 403 19.10 14.10 12.83
C GLU A 403 18.31 15.08 13.71
N ARG A 404 17.94 14.69 14.93
CA ARG A 404 17.09 15.50 15.81
C ARG A 404 17.82 16.66 16.46
N THR A 405 19.09 16.47 16.86
CA THR A 405 19.83 17.48 17.64
C THR A 405 20.85 18.25 16.80
N GLY A 406 21.24 17.73 15.64
CA GLY A 406 22.35 18.22 14.85
C GLY A 406 23.73 17.86 15.41
N ASN A 407 23.80 17.13 16.52
CA ASN A 407 25.04 16.75 17.21
C ASN A 407 25.30 15.27 17.02
N ASN A 408 26.47 14.94 16.46
CA ASN A 408 26.88 13.54 16.33
C ASN A 408 27.46 13.04 17.64
N PRO A 409 26.94 11.93 18.23
CA PRO A 409 27.42 11.35 19.49
C PRO A 409 28.90 10.96 19.52
N TYR A 410 29.51 10.75 18.38
CA TYR A 410 30.95 10.53 18.28
C TYR A 410 31.78 11.80 18.43
N ASN A 411 31.16 12.96 18.17
CA ASN A 411 31.85 14.26 18.19
C ASN A 411 31.47 15.12 19.39
N VAL A 412 30.31 14.84 20.02
CA VAL A 412 29.84 15.57 21.20
C VAL A 412 29.59 14.54 22.30
N SER A 413 30.24 14.72 23.45
CA SER A 413 30.15 13.81 24.56
C SER A 413 28.79 13.85 25.24
N MET A 414 28.09 12.72 25.26
CA MET A 414 26.71 12.57 25.74
C MET A 414 26.51 11.31 26.56
N GLN A 415 25.59 11.36 27.51
CA GLN A 415 24.93 10.17 28.05
C GLN A 415 23.59 10.02 27.32
N ILE A 416 23.41 8.95 26.58
CA ILE A 416 22.22 8.70 25.76
C ILE A 416 21.47 7.53 26.36
N TYR A 417 20.27 7.77 26.84
CA TYR A 417 19.38 6.77 27.39
C TYR A 417 18.49 6.25 26.27
N THR A 418 18.85 5.09 25.75
CA THR A 418 18.19 4.52 24.57
C THR A 418 16.90 3.79 24.92
N THR A 419 16.12 3.49 23.90
CA THR A 419 14.89 2.68 24.00
C THR A 419 15.14 1.19 23.80
N MET A 420 16.40 0.77 23.64
CA MET A 420 16.76 -0.61 23.38
C MET A 420 16.35 -1.54 24.52
N ASP A 421 15.54 -2.54 24.22
CA ASP A 421 15.35 -3.70 25.10
C ASP A 421 16.46 -4.71 24.77
N LYS A 422 17.36 -4.90 25.72
CA LYS A 422 18.58 -5.67 25.51
C LYS A 422 18.32 -7.13 25.15
N ASP A 423 17.41 -7.78 25.89
CA ASP A 423 17.10 -9.20 25.68
C ASP A 423 16.43 -9.43 24.32
N LYS A 424 15.55 -8.52 23.94
CA LYS A 424 14.88 -8.56 22.63
C LYS A 424 15.82 -8.23 21.48
N GLN A 425 16.75 -7.28 21.69
CA GLN A 425 17.78 -6.98 20.69
C GLN A 425 18.70 -8.18 20.49
N GLU A 426 19.11 -8.87 21.56
CA GLU A 426 19.91 -10.09 21.48
C GLU A 426 19.18 -11.21 20.75
N ALA A 427 17.90 -11.41 21.03
CA ALA A 427 17.08 -12.39 20.30
C ALA A 427 17.01 -12.08 18.80
N VAL A 428 16.88 -10.79 18.42
CA VAL A 428 16.93 -10.37 17.00
C VAL A 428 18.30 -10.68 16.40
N GLU A 429 19.40 -10.36 17.08
CA GLU A 429 20.77 -10.61 16.59
C GLU A 429 21.04 -12.11 16.44
N ASP A 430 20.60 -12.95 17.37
CA ASP A 430 20.76 -14.40 17.30
C ASP A 430 19.99 -15.01 16.10
N ILE A 431 18.80 -14.50 15.82
CA ILE A 431 18.03 -14.86 14.61
C ILE A 431 18.79 -14.41 13.37
N MET A 432 19.19 -13.15 13.31
CA MET A 432 19.82 -12.56 12.14
C MET A 432 21.19 -13.19 11.82
N ASN A 433 21.95 -13.55 12.84
CA ASN A 433 23.26 -14.21 12.68
C ASN A 433 23.16 -15.73 12.48
N GLY A 434 21.93 -16.27 12.34
CA GLY A 434 21.74 -17.69 11.99
C GLY A 434 21.89 -18.66 13.14
N LYS A 435 21.93 -18.20 14.42
CA LYS A 435 22.00 -19.08 15.59
C LYS A 435 20.68 -19.83 15.83
N THR A 436 19.55 -19.15 15.62
CA THR A 436 18.21 -19.69 15.84
C THR A 436 17.34 -19.70 14.59
N PHE A 437 17.81 -19.13 13.49
CA PHE A 437 17.14 -19.08 12.19
C PHE A 437 18.04 -19.62 11.08
N LYS A 438 17.51 -20.54 10.25
CA LYS A 438 18.25 -21.07 9.11
C LYS A 438 18.02 -20.23 7.87
N TRP A 439 19.04 -19.55 7.42
CA TRP A 439 19.04 -18.79 6.18
C TRP A 439 19.11 -19.68 4.94
N GLU A 440 18.55 -19.22 3.83
CA GLU A 440 18.51 -19.94 2.57
C GLU A 440 19.92 -20.16 1.99
N ASN A 441 20.76 -19.15 2.10
CA ASN A 441 22.16 -19.18 1.67
C ASN A 441 22.97 -18.11 2.43
N ASP A 442 24.29 -18.04 2.15
CA ASP A 442 25.20 -17.14 2.88
C ASP A 442 25.14 -15.67 2.42
N VAL A 443 24.45 -15.37 1.34
CA VAL A 443 24.45 -14.02 0.70
C VAL A 443 23.14 -13.29 0.89
N VAL A 444 22.01 -14.02 0.97
CA VAL A 444 20.71 -13.41 1.20
C VAL A 444 20.72 -12.60 2.49
N GLN A 445 20.12 -11.45 2.46
CA GLN A 445 20.04 -10.50 3.58
C GLN A 445 18.61 -10.35 4.10
N GLY A 446 18.50 -9.80 5.29
CA GLY A 446 17.26 -9.36 5.88
C GLY A 446 17.49 -8.07 6.64
N ALA A 447 16.42 -7.36 6.92
CA ALA A 447 16.43 -6.23 7.83
C ALA A 447 15.15 -6.25 8.67
N VAL A 448 15.26 -5.84 9.92
CA VAL A 448 14.18 -5.92 10.90
C VAL A 448 14.11 -4.61 11.68
N ALA A 449 12.91 -4.09 11.89
CA ALA A 449 12.64 -3.03 12.86
C ALA A 449 11.42 -3.41 13.71
N VAL A 450 11.54 -3.20 15.02
CA VAL A 450 10.48 -3.47 16.00
C VAL A 450 10.21 -2.22 16.80
N VAL A 451 9.00 -1.70 16.68
CA VAL A 451 8.54 -0.46 17.32
C VAL A 451 7.45 -0.76 18.33
N ASP A 452 7.54 -0.17 19.51
CA ASP A 452 6.48 -0.20 20.51
C ASP A 452 5.28 0.61 20.03
N VAL A 453 4.12 -0.03 19.96
CA VAL A 453 2.90 0.55 19.40
C VAL A 453 2.43 1.78 20.17
N LYS A 454 2.55 1.79 21.47
CA LYS A 454 2.01 2.85 22.34
C LYS A 454 2.85 4.12 22.30
N THR A 455 4.16 3.95 22.25
CA THR A 455 5.13 5.03 22.42
C THR A 455 5.78 5.46 21.12
N GLY A 456 5.92 4.56 20.14
CA GLY A 456 6.72 4.77 18.95
C GLY A 456 8.21 4.51 19.15
N ALA A 457 8.61 4.03 20.33
CA ALA A 457 10.00 3.73 20.67
C ALA A 457 10.52 2.53 19.85
N LEU A 458 11.69 2.66 19.26
CA LEU A 458 12.39 1.54 18.65
C LEU A 458 12.88 0.59 19.74
N THR A 459 12.37 -0.64 19.76
CA THR A 459 12.70 -1.63 20.79
C THR A 459 13.88 -2.51 20.40
N ALA A 460 13.93 -2.92 19.13
CA ALA A 460 15.00 -3.69 18.53
C ALA A 460 15.10 -3.45 17.02
N ILE A 461 16.31 -3.63 16.46
CA ILE A 461 16.56 -3.41 15.05
C ILE A 461 17.74 -4.25 14.56
N SER A 462 17.69 -4.67 13.27
CA SER A 462 18.85 -5.20 12.59
C SER A 462 18.97 -4.70 11.17
N ASN A 463 20.15 -4.18 10.83
CA ASN A 463 20.51 -3.73 9.49
C ASN A 463 20.99 -4.89 8.57
N GLY A 464 21.00 -6.12 9.05
CA GLY A 464 21.44 -7.26 8.24
C GLY A 464 22.05 -8.38 9.06
N ARG A 465 22.60 -9.35 8.34
CA ARG A 465 23.35 -10.49 8.88
C ARG A 465 24.83 -10.12 9.04
N ASN A 466 25.50 -10.77 9.98
CA ASN A 466 26.95 -10.73 10.12
C ASN A 466 27.53 -9.31 10.14
N ILE A 467 26.92 -8.44 10.96
CA ILE A 467 27.37 -7.05 11.12
C ILE A 467 28.80 -7.06 11.68
N SER A 468 29.74 -6.56 10.91
CA SER A 468 31.19 -6.58 11.20
C SER A 468 31.82 -5.19 11.30
N GLY A 469 31.01 -4.13 11.36
CA GLY A 469 31.48 -2.74 11.45
C GLY A 469 30.41 -1.76 11.83
N ALA A 470 30.81 -0.61 12.35
CA ALA A 470 29.93 0.51 12.60
C ALA A 470 29.54 1.24 11.30
N ASN A 471 28.37 1.88 11.32
CA ASN A 471 27.83 2.65 10.19
C ASN A 471 27.79 1.89 8.85
N GLN A 472 27.50 0.59 8.91
CA GLN A 472 27.30 -0.19 7.70
C GLN A 472 26.02 0.20 6.95
N LEU A 473 25.70 -0.50 5.86
CA LEU A 473 24.50 -0.24 5.10
C LEU A 473 23.24 -0.31 5.99
N GLY A 474 22.63 0.85 6.21
CA GLY A 474 21.43 0.97 7.04
C GLY A 474 20.20 0.41 6.33
N ARG A 475 20.12 -0.93 6.19
CA ARG A 475 19.00 -1.59 5.50
C ARG A 475 17.68 -1.37 6.21
N ALA A 476 17.69 -1.30 7.52
CA ALA A 476 16.49 -1.08 8.31
C ALA A 476 16.12 0.41 8.46
N THR A 477 17.07 1.34 8.28
CA THR A 477 16.86 2.79 8.55
C THR A 477 16.90 3.64 7.29
N LYS A 478 17.82 3.39 6.35
CA LYS A 478 18.13 4.29 5.22
C LYS A 478 17.83 3.72 3.84
N VAL A 479 18.05 2.41 3.68
CA VAL A 479 17.88 1.79 2.37
C VAL A 479 16.40 1.68 2.08
N LYS A 480 15.97 2.34 1.02
CA LYS A 480 14.60 2.26 0.54
C LYS A 480 14.45 1.07 -0.42
N ARG A 481 13.40 0.30 -0.24
CA ARG A 481 13.04 -0.84 -1.08
C ARG A 481 11.55 -0.79 -1.39
N GLN A 482 11.18 -1.23 -2.58
CA GLN A 482 9.79 -1.36 -2.97
C GLN A 482 9.04 -2.27 -2.00
N ILE A 483 7.98 -1.74 -1.38
CA ILE A 483 7.27 -2.41 -0.29
C ILE A 483 6.23 -3.41 -0.77
N GLY A 484 5.94 -3.45 -2.07
CA GLY A 484 4.96 -4.36 -2.63
C GLY A 484 3.58 -4.23 -1.97
N SER A 485 2.89 -5.34 -1.80
CA SER A 485 1.51 -5.35 -1.27
C SER A 485 1.36 -4.88 0.19
N THR A 486 2.45 -4.59 0.93
CA THR A 486 2.33 -3.93 2.24
C THR A 486 1.91 -2.45 2.10
N ALA A 487 1.93 -1.92 0.88
CA ALA A 487 1.38 -0.62 0.51
C ALA A 487 -0.14 -0.52 0.64
N LYS A 488 -0.86 -1.63 0.41
CA LYS A 488 -2.33 -1.65 0.24
C LYS A 488 -3.13 -1.07 1.41
N PRO A 489 -2.82 -1.36 2.68
CA PRO A 489 -3.51 -0.72 3.80
C PRO A 489 -3.30 0.80 3.84
N ILE A 490 -2.20 1.31 3.25
CA ILE A 490 -1.77 2.71 3.33
C ILE A 490 -2.28 3.52 2.13
N TYR A 491 -2.05 3.05 0.92
CA TYR A 491 -2.34 3.81 -0.31
C TYR A 491 -3.74 3.55 -0.88
N ASP A 492 -4.32 2.36 -0.62
CA ASP A 492 -5.55 1.94 -1.28
C ASP A 492 -6.76 2.02 -0.34
N TYR A 493 -6.74 1.23 0.73
CA TYR A 493 -7.92 1.02 1.57
C TYR A 493 -8.02 2.00 2.74
N GLY A 494 -6.88 2.41 3.31
CA GLY A 494 -6.83 3.38 4.42
C GLY A 494 -7.52 4.71 4.10
N PRO A 495 -7.17 5.37 2.97
CA PRO A 495 -7.86 6.58 2.54
C PRO A 495 -9.36 6.37 2.31
N GLY A 496 -9.76 5.22 1.76
CA GLY A 496 -11.16 4.86 1.56
C GLY A 496 -11.93 4.75 2.86
N PHE A 497 -11.37 4.08 3.87
CA PHE A 497 -11.96 4.02 5.21
C PHE A 497 -12.04 5.41 5.86
N GLU A 498 -10.97 6.22 5.74
CA GLU A 498 -10.91 7.48 6.45
C GLU A 498 -11.77 8.56 5.81
N TYR A 499 -11.68 8.72 4.49
CA TYR A 499 -12.24 9.87 3.79
C TYR A 499 -13.48 9.58 2.94
N GLN A 500 -13.69 8.31 2.53
CA GLN A 500 -14.80 7.90 1.67
C GLN A 500 -15.94 7.21 2.42
N GLY A 501 -15.77 6.94 3.72
CA GLY A 501 -16.76 6.23 4.52
C GLY A 501 -16.94 4.76 4.15
N TRP A 502 -15.90 4.13 3.57
CA TRP A 502 -15.97 2.71 3.24
C TRP A 502 -16.10 1.85 4.48
N SER A 503 -16.68 0.69 4.28
CA SER A 503 -16.79 -0.39 5.26
C SER A 503 -16.00 -1.61 4.81
N THR A 504 -15.82 -2.59 5.69
CA THR A 504 -15.19 -3.86 5.29
C THR A 504 -16.05 -4.66 4.30
N ALA A 505 -17.35 -4.33 4.17
CA ALA A 505 -18.28 -4.86 3.20
C ALA A 505 -18.21 -4.18 1.82
N THR A 506 -17.52 -3.05 1.67
CA THR A 506 -17.45 -2.30 0.41
C THR A 506 -17.03 -3.23 -0.73
N PRO A 507 -17.84 -3.34 -1.81
CA PRO A 507 -17.57 -4.29 -2.86
C PRO A 507 -16.55 -3.79 -3.88
N PHE A 508 -15.73 -4.70 -4.37
CA PHE A 508 -14.81 -4.51 -5.49
C PHE A 508 -14.98 -5.67 -6.49
N ALA A 509 -14.75 -5.39 -7.76
CA ALA A 509 -14.65 -6.41 -8.78
C ALA A 509 -13.19 -6.74 -9.06
N ASP A 510 -12.85 -8.01 -8.92
CA ASP A 510 -11.57 -8.58 -9.31
C ASP A 510 -11.70 -9.14 -10.74
N GLU A 511 -11.35 -8.33 -11.72
CA GLU A 511 -11.50 -8.55 -13.15
C GLU A 511 -10.30 -7.94 -13.90
N PRO A 512 -10.05 -8.22 -15.18
CA PRO A 512 -8.99 -7.52 -15.94
C PRO A 512 -9.09 -6.01 -15.78
N HIS A 513 -7.97 -5.37 -15.47
CA HIS A 513 -7.91 -3.94 -15.26
C HIS A 513 -6.48 -3.42 -15.43
N SER A 514 -6.34 -2.15 -15.80
CA SER A 514 -5.06 -1.53 -16.11
C SER A 514 -4.88 -0.20 -15.38
N TYR A 515 -3.66 0.32 -15.38
CA TYR A 515 -3.37 1.69 -14.96
C TYR A 515 -4.07 2.69 -15.87
N SER A 516 -4.42 3.84 -15.34
CA SER A 516 -5.06 4.91 -16.10
C SER A 516 -4.18 5.36 -17.28
N GLY A 517 -4.76 5.36 -18.49
CA GLY A 517 -4.06 5.80 -19.70
C GLY A 517 -3.15 4.77 -20.36
N THR A 518 -3.17 3.53 -19.90
CA THR A 518 -2.56 2.38 -20.61
C THR A 518 -3.66 1.58 -21.29
N ASP A 519 -3.40 1.10 -22.51
CA ASP A 519 -4.32 0.21 -23.22
C ASP A 519 -4.16 -1.23 -22.69
N ASP A 520 -5.25 -2.00 -22.68
CA ASP A 520 -5.26 -3.39 -22.19
C ASP A 520 -4.32 -4.32 -23.00
N ASP A 521 -3.92 -3.93 -24.21
CA ASP A 521 -2.98 -4.65 -25.07
C ASP A 521 -1.53 -4.61 -24.57
N ASP A 522 -1.17 -3.68 -23.67
CA ASP A 522 0.18 -3.56 -23.07
C ASP A 522 0.41 -4.45 -21.85
N GLY A 523 -0.44 -5.45 -21.64
CA GLY A 523 -0.35 -6.38 -20.51
C GLY A 523 -0.89 -5.77 -19.23
N GLY A 524 -2.21 -5.82 -19.04
CA GLY A 524 -2.89 -5.35 -17.84
C GLY A 524 -2.32 -5.94 -16.55
N ILE A 525 -2.64 -5.33 -15.42
CA ILE A 525 -2.18 -5.80 -14.11
C ILE A 525 -2.75 -7.17 -13.80
N GLU A 526 -1.90 -8.09 -13.39
CA GLU A 526 -2.29 -9.42 -12.96
C GLU A 526 -2.35 -9.54 -11.43
N ASN A 527 -3.23 -10.39 -10.94
CA ASN A 527 -3.14 -10.87 -9.57
C ASN A 527 -1.98 -11.85 -9.41
N TRP A 528 -1.50 -12.02 -8.18
CA TRP A 528 -0.35 -12.87 -7.87
C TRP A 528 -0.51 -14.34 -8.32
N ASN A 529 -1.74 -14.83 -8.46
CA ASN A 529 -2.07 -16.18 -8.93
C ASN A 529 -2.61 -16.21 -10.37
N ARG A 530 -2.59 -15.09 -11.08
CA ARG A 530 -3.06 -14.91 -12.47
C ARG A 530 -4.52 -15.31 -12.68
N THR A 531 -5.35 -15.20 -11.64
CA THR A 531 -6.79 -15.50 -11.72
C THR A 531 -7.59 -14.31 -11.25
N TYR A 532 -8.85 -14.25 -11.66
CA TYR A 532 -9.81 -13.24 -11.22
C TYR A 532 -10.95 -13.94 -10.50
N GLN A 533 -11.43 -13.35 -9.42
CA GLN A 533 -12.46 -13.93 -8.57
C GLN A 533 -13.82 -13.22 -8.70
N GLY A 534 -13.88 -12.12 -9.45
CA GLY A 534 -15.12 -11.36 -9.63
C GLY A 534 -15.47 -10.52 -8.40
N TRP A 535 -16.70 -10.62 -7.94
CA TRP A 535 -17.22 -9.87 -6.79
C TRP A 535 -16.58 -10.28 -5.47
N MET A 536 -16.07 -9.30 -4.73
CA MET A 536 -15.57 -9.52 -3.37
C MET A 536 -15.72 -8.29 -2.48
N THR A 537 -15.68 -8.49 -1.17
CA THR A 537 -15.65 -7.39 -0.20
C THR A 537 -14.24 -6.83 -0.07
N LEU A 538 -14.12 -5.59 0.40
CA LEU A 538 -12.84 -4.97 0.78
C LEU A 538 -12.04 -5.89 1.72
N ARG A 539 -12.70 -6.49 2.72
CA ARG A 539 -12.08 -7.45 3.64
C ARG A 539 -11.36 -8.56 2.87
N THR A 540 -12.07 -9.23 1.98
CA THR A 540 -11.52 -10.34 1.17
C THR A 540 -10.39 -9.84 0.27
N ALA A 541 -10.60 -8.69 -0.38
CA ALA A 541 -9.62 -8.10 -1.31
C ALA A 541 -8.27 -7.80 -0.64
N LEU A 542 -8.29 -7.19 0.55
CA LEU A 542 -7.07 -6.89 1.31
C LEU A 542 -6.47 -8.16 1.95
N ALA A 543 -7.31 -9.04 2.52
CA ALA A 543 -6.87 -10.28 3.15
C ALA A 543 -6.14 -11.20 2.16
N GLU A 544 -6.72 -11.41 0.97
CA GLU A 544 -6.14 -12.22 -0.09
C GLU A 544 -5.11 -11.47 -0.96
N SER A 545 -4.85 -10.21 -0.62
CA SER A 545 -3.85 -9.39 -1.31
C SER A 545 -4.10 -9.22 -2.81
N ARG A 546 -5.37 -9.09 -3.24
CA ARG A 546 -5.72 -8.94 -4.65
C ARG A 546 -5.19 -7.62 -5.20
N ASN A 547 -4.57 -7.66 -6.38
CA ASN A 547 -3.94 -6.49 -7.00
C ASN A 547 -4.98 -5.58 -7.67
N ILE A 548 -5.93 -6.18 -8.38
CA ILE A 548 -6.92 -5.41 -9.13
C ILE A 548 -7.86 -4.62 -8.21
N PRO A 549 -8.46 -5.22 -7.17
CA PRO A 549 -9.24 -4.46 -6.20
C PRO A 549 -8.44 -3.35 -5.51
N ALA A 550 -7.13 -3.54 -5.26
CA ALA A 550 -6.26 -2.54 -4.68
C ALA A 550 -6.08 -1.34 -5.63
N LEU A 551 -5.75 -1.58 -6.91
CA LEU A 551 -5.65 -0.51 -7.90
C LEU A 551 -6.98 0.24 -8.06
N LYS A 552 -8.11 -0.48 -8.14
CA LYS A 552 -9.43 0.16 -8.19
C LYS A 552 -9.73 1.00 -6.95
N ALA A 553 -9.33 0.55 -5.77
CA ALA A 553 -9.44 1.31 -4.54
C ALA A 553 -8.59 2.58 -4.59
N PHE A 554 -7.34 2.49 -5.05
CA PHE A 554 -6.48 3.65 -5.26
C PHE A 554 -7.14 4.67 -6.21
N GLN A 555 -7.61 4.22 -7.38
CA GLN A 555 -8.23 5.08 -8.41
C GLN A 555 -9.55 5.73 -7.96
N GLN A 556 -10.28 5.10 -7.03
CA GLN A 556 -11.52 5.65 -6.48
C GLN A 556 -11.27 6.69 -5.37
N ASN A 557 -10.09 6.70 -4.77
CA ASN A 557 -9.70 7.70 -3.79
C ASN A 557 -9.21 8.98 -4.47
N LYS A 558 -9.39 10.13 -3.81
CA LYS A 558 -8.76 11.35 -4.26
C LYS A 558 -7.25 11.26 -4.04
N ASN A 559 -6.46 11.61 -5.03
CA ASN A 559 -5.01 11.52 -4.97
C ASN A 559 -4.41 12.36 -3.81
N SER A 560 -5.01 13.53 -3.50
CA SER A 560 -4.64 14.33 -2.32
C SER A 560 -4.85 13.60 -0.99
N ASP A 561 -5.91 12.80 -0.90
CA ASP A 561 -6.25 12.07 0.32
C ASP A 561 -5.28 10.89 0.50
N ILE A 562 -4.93 10.21 -0.59
CA ILE A 562 -3.89 9.17 -0.62
C ILE A 562 -2.56 9.74 -0.15
N LYS A 563 -2.13 10.87 -0.75
CA LYS A 563 -0.90 11.56 -0.38
C LYS A 563 -0.88 11.91 1.11
N ASN A 564 -1.91 12.61 1.57
CA ASN A 564 -2.00 13.08 2.96
C ASN A 564 -1.99 11.91 3.95
N PHE A 565 -2.69 10.82 3.63
CA PHE A 565 -2.73 9.62 4.48
C PHE A 565 -1.34 8.99 4.60
N ALA A 566 -0.65 8.77 3.47
CA ALA A 566 0.68 8.18 3.46
C ALA A 566 1.72 9.07 4.17
N GLU A 567 1.76 10.37 3.86
CA GLU A 567 2.70 11.32 4.49
C GLU A 567 2.44 11.46 6.00
N SER A 568 1.18 11.43 6.44
CA SER A 568 0.84 11.49 7.86
C SER A 568 1.35 10.27 8.64
N LEU A 569 1.50 9.13 7.99
CA LEU A 569 2.09 7.90 8.53
C LEU A 569 3.62 7.86 8.42
N GLY A 570 4.25 8.95 7.99
CA GLY A 570 5.70 9.07 7.88
C GLY A 570 6.29 8.45 6.62
N LEU A 571 5.49 8.06 5.62
CA LEU A 571 5.98 7.58 4.34
C LEU A 571 6.38 8.74 3.43
N HIS A 572 7.17 8.42 2.40
CA HIS A 572 7.70 9.37 1.43
C HIS A 572 7.26 8.98 0.01
N PRO A 573 5.97 9.18 -0.34
CA PRO A 573 5.50 8.82 -1.67
C PRO A 573 6.25 9.61 -2.75
N GLN A 574 6.54 8.94 -3.86
CA GLN A 574 7.11 9.60 -5.02
C GLN A 574 6.01 10.45 -5.68
N ILE A 575 6.26 11.76 -5.73
CA ILE A 575 5.29 12.74 -6.23
C ILE A 575 5.83 13.37 -7.50
N GLU A 576 5.06 13.31 -8.57
CA GLU A 576 5.34 14.02 -9.80
C GLU A 576 4.11 14.83 -10.24
N ASN A 577 4.33 16.06 -10.65
CA ASN A 577 3.25 17.01 -10.98
C ASN A 577 2.20 17.18 -9.88
N GLY A 578 2.61 16.98 -8.60
CA GLY A 578 1.74 17.07 -7.43
C GLY A 578 0.88 15.83 -7.14
N MET A 579 1.08 14.75 -7.88
CA MET A 579 0.30 13.50 -7.76
C MET A 579 1.17 12.32 -7.35
N VAL A 580 0.60 11.41 -6.56
CA VAL A 580 1.12 10.07 -6.27
C VAL A 580 0.71 9.15 -7.43
N TYR A 581 1.66 8.38 -7.98
CA TYR A 581 1.38 7.48 -9.08
C TYR A 581 0.58 6.25 -8.67
N GLU A 582 -0.21 5.72 -9.59
CA GLU A 582 -1.00 4.50 -9.38
C GLU A 582 -0.16 3.25 -9.08
N SER A 583 1.12 3.23 -9.48
CA SER A 583 2.05 2.15 -9.11
C SER A 583 2.23 1.98 -7.60
N HIS A 584 1.97 3.04 -6.80
CA HIS A 584 2.00 2.98 -5.33
C HIS A 584 0.95 2.04 -4.76
N ALA A 585 -0.17 1.82 -5.46
CA ALA A 585 -1.19 0.84 -5.07
C ALA A 585 -0.60 -0.57 -4.86
N LEU A 586 0.41 -0.90 -5.65
CA LEU A 586 1.12 -2.19 -5.55
C LEU A 586 2.51 -2.06 -4.92
N GLY A 587 2.85 -0.90 -4.38
CA GLY A 587 4.14 -0.62 -3.75
C GLY A 587 5.30 -0.44 -4.73
N GLY A 588 5.00 -0.15 -6.01
CA GLY A 588 5.97 0.04 -7.09
C GLY A 588 6.48 1.48 -7.17
N TYR A 589 7.29 1.91 -6.25
CA TYR A 589 7.98 3.21 -6.19
C TYR A 589 9.34 3.04 -5.52
N ASP A 590 10.08 4.14 -5.24
CA ASP A 590 11.41 4.08 -4.59
C ASP A 590 11.40 3.31 -3.26
N GLY A 591 10.22 3.25 -2.62
CA GLY A 591 9.96 2.42 -1.46
C GLY A 591 10.31 3.07 -0.12
N GLU A 592 10.35 2.25 0.92
CA GLU A 592 10.56 2.66 2.30
C GLU A 592 11.57 1.75 3.01
N SER A 593 11.98 2.15 4.22
CA SER A 593 12.77 1.33 5.12
C SER A 593 11.88 0.53 6.07
N PRO A 594 12.36 -0.60 6.63
CA PRO A 594 11.65 -1.32 7.69
C PRO A 594 11.27 -0.45 8.89
N LEU A 595 12.09 0.50 9.28
CA LEU A 595 11.78 1.42 10.39
C LEU A 595 10.59 2.32 10.07
N THR A 596 10.54 2.87 8.85
CA THR A 596 9.39 3.66 8.39
C THR A 596 8.11 2.82 8.37
N MET A 597 8.19 1.60 7.84
CA MET A 597 7.03 0.71 7.74
C MET A 597 6.53 0.26 9.12
N ALA A 598 7.44 -0.09 10.04
CA ALA A 598 7.06 -0.45 11.42
C ALA A 598 6.36 0.73 12.12
N GLY A 599 6.87 1.96 11.95
CA GLY A 599 6.24 3.17 12.49
C GLY A 599 4.84 3.42 11.91
N ALA A 600 4.68 3.27 10.61
CA ALA A 600 3.39 3.43 9.93
C ALA A 600 2.35 2.39 10.38
N TYR A 601 2.75 1.12 10.43
CA TYR A 601 1.89 0.04 10.87
C TYR A 601 1.53 0.12 12.36
N ALA A 602 2.42 0.67 13.21
CA ALA A 602 2.12 0.91 14.62
C ALA A 602 0.88 1.81 14.80
N ALA A 603 0.67 2.78 13.91
CA ALA A 603 -0.48 3.68 13.98
C ALA A 603 -1.82 2.95 13.82
N PHE A 604 -1.88 1.84 13.07
CA PHE A 604 -3.08 1.03 12.95
C PHE A 604 -3.46 0.35 14.28
N ALA A 605 -2.46 -0.14 15.03
CA ALA A 605 -2.68 -0.77 16.33
C ALA A 605 -2.81 0.24 17.48
N ASN A 606 -2.41 1.51 17.27
CA ASN A 606 -2.41 2.59 18.26
C ASN A 606 -3.64 3.51 18.18
N GLY A 607 -4.78 3.00 17.67
CA GLY A 607 -6.00 3.80 17.56
C GLY A 607 -5.89 5.01 16.64
N GLY A 608 -5.02 4.94 15.62
CA GLY A 608 -4.85 5.98 14.61
C GLY A 608 -3.88 7.09 14.99
N TYR A 609 -3.02 6.86 15.98
CA TYR A 609 -1.96 7.80 16.36
C TYR A 609 -0.62 7.34 15.82
N TYR A 610 0.08 8.22 15.13
CA TYR A 610 1.44 8.02 14.65
C TYR A 610 2.43 8.78 15.54
N THR A 611 3.53 8.13 15.87
CA THR A 611 4.72 8.76 16.46
C THR A 611 5.91 8.39 15.58
N LYS A 612 6.68 9.41 15.12
CA LYS A 612 7.92 9.14 14.38
C LYS A 612 8.81 8.24 15.25
N PRO A 613 9.21 7.06 14.80
CA PRO A 613 10.06 6.17 15.59
C PRO A 613 11.29 6.89 16.14
N TYR A 614 11.66 6.58 17.38
CA TYR A 614 12.78 7.19 18.05
C TYR A 614 13.57 6.15 18.84
N THR A 615 14.86 6.44 19.04
CA THR A 615 15.83 5.47 19.57
C THR A 615 16.29 5.77 21.01
N TYR A 616 15.94 6.94 21.55
CA TYR A 616 16.36 7.39 22.88
C TYR A 616 15.26 8.18 23.57
N THR A 617 15.24 8.16 24.89
CA THR A 617 14.29 8.94 25.69
C THR A 617 14.86 10.28 26.10
N LYS A 618 16.15 10.32 26.45
CA LYS A 618 16.83 11.55 26.84
C LYS A 618 18.32 11.51 26.54
N ILE A 619 18.90 12.68 26.40
CA ILE A 619 20.34 12.93 26.25
C ILE A 619 20.77 13.87 27.35
N VAL A 620 21.90 13.57 28.01
CA VAL A 620 22.58 14.49 28.92
C VAL A 620 23.93 14.83 28.32
N TYR A 621 24.13 16.11 27.99
CA TYR A 621 25.41 16.61 27.47
C TYR A 621 26.42 16.71 28.61
N ARG A 622 27.54 16.00 28.49
CA ARG A 622 28.53 15.91 29.59
C ARG A 622 29.33 17.19 29.80
N GLU A 623 29.31 18.10 28.85
CA GLU A 623 30.01 19.38 28.94
C GLU A 623 29.34 20.34 29.94
N ASN A 624 28.00 20.29 30.05
CA ASN A 624 27.25 21.30 30.81
C ASN A 624 26.04 20.70 31.56
N ASP A 625 25.94 19.40 31.64
CA ASP A 625 24.83 18.63 32.25
C ASP A 625 23.44 19.00 31.70
N LYS A 626 23.39 19.65 30.51
CA LYS A 626 22.14 19.97 29.83
C LYS A 626 21.44 18.67 29.45
N THR A 627 20.19 18.55 29.86
CA THR A 627 19.35 17.42 29.49
C THR A 627 18.39 17.84 28.37
N GLU A 628 18.26 16.99 27.35
CA GLU A 628 17.25 17.09 26.30
C GLU A 628 16.46 15.78 26.26
N GLU A 629 15.14 15.87 26.36
CA GLU A 629 14.24 14.75 26.13
C GLU A 629 13.87 14.66 24.67
N VAL A 630 13.58 13.46 24.19
CA VAL A 630 13.13 13.26 22.80
C VAL A 630 11.78 13.93 22.61
N ASP A 631 11.62 14.63 21.50
CA ASP A 631 10.29 15.05 21.04
C ASP A 631 9.62 13.86 20.34
N ALA A 632 8.83 13.14 21.13
CA ALA A 632 8.04 12.00 20.68
C ALA A 632 6.56 12.43 20.46
N GLU A 633 6.34 13.47 19.65
CA GLU A 633 5.00 13.99 19.35
C GLU A 633 4.09 12.89 18.81
N LYS A 634 2.97 12.68 19.50
CA LYS A 634 1.94 11.73 19.11
C LYS A 634 0.87 12.45 18.27
N LYS A 635 0.85 12.18 16.97
CA LYS A 635 -0.08 12.82 16.02
C LYS A 635 -1.25 11.89 15.71
N LYS A 636 -2.47 12.40 15.83
CA LYS A 636 -3.64 11.69 15.31
C LYS A 636 -3.66 11.83 13.79
N VAL A 637 -3.52 10.72 13.09
CA VAL A 637 -3.40 10.67 11.62
C VAL A 637 -4.59 9.99 10.94
N MET A 638 -5.38 9.26 11.71
CA MET A 638 -6.66 8.70 11.26
C MET A 638 -7.61 8.52 12.45
N SER A 639 -8.88 8.24 12.16
CA SER A 639 -9.87 7.93 13.19
C SER A 639 -9.59 6.56 13.83
N PRO A 640 -9.94 6.35 15.11
CA PRO A 640 -9.83 5.04 15.75
C PRO A 640 -10.64 3.96 15.01
N GLU A 641 -11.74 4.33 14.38
CA GLU A 641 -12.59 3.47 13.58
C GLU A 641 -11.83 2.94 12.36
N THR A 642 -11.15 3.82 11.62
CA THR A 642 -10.31 3.46 10.48
C THR A 642 -9.18 2.55 10.92
N ALA A 643 -8.45 2.92 11.97
CA ALA A 643 -7.34 2.13 12.52
C ALA A 643 -7.78 0.73 12.91
N TYR A 644 -8.92 0.60 13.61
CA TYR A 644 -9.48 -0.69 14.01
C TYR A 644 -9.92 -1.54 12.81
N MET A 645 -10.61 -0.94 11.84
CA MET A 645 -11.07 -1.67 10.65
C MET A 645 -9.89 -2.21 9.84
N ILE A 646 -8.82 -1.42 9.69
CA ILE A 646 -7.58 -1.88 9.03
C ILE A 646 -6.96 -3.02 9.83
N SER A 647 -6.74 -2.87 11.14
CA SER A 647 -6.13 -3.89 12.00
C SER A 647 -6.94 -5.20 12.00
N ASN A 648 -8.28 -5.10 11.99
CA ASN A 648 -9.16 -6.24 11.93
C ASN A 648 -9.06 -7.00 10.60
N VAL A 649 -8.92 -6.28 9.47
CA VAL A 649 -8.70 -6.93 8.16
C VAL A 649 -7.29 -7.49 8.06
N LEU A 650 -6.29 -6.82 8.66
CA LEU A 650 -4.92 -7.34 8.71
C LEU A 650 -4.82 -8.65 9.50
N TYR A 651 -5.68 -8.88 10.50
CA TYR A 651 -5.80 -10.19 11.15
C TYR A 651 -6.19 -11.28 10.15
N ASN A 652 -7.18 -11.04 9.30
CA ASN A 652 -7.54 -11.98 8.23
C ASN A 652 -6.41 -12.16 7.21
N ALA A 653 -5.69 -11.08 6.88
CA ALA A 653 -4.55 -11.14 5.99
C ALA A 653 -3.38 -11.94 6.59
N ALA A 654 -3.17 -11.84 7.91
CA ALA A 654 -2.19 -12.66 8.63
C ALA A 654 -2.54 -14.14 8.57
N ASP A 655 -3.80 -14.49 8.76
CA ASP A 655 -4.27 -15.88 8.67
C ASP A 655 -4.08 -16.45 7.26
N TYR A 656 -4.46 -15.71 6.25
CA TYR A 656 -4.28 -16.10 4.85
C TYR A 656 -2.82 -16.21 4.40
N GLY A 657 -1.99 -15.20 4.75
CA GLY A 657 -0.62 -15.06 4.23
C GLY A 657 0.45 -15.77 5.05
N ILE A 658 0.25 -15.92 6.36
CA ILE A 658 1.27 -16.37 7.32
C ILE A 658 0.79 -17.60 8.10
N GLY A 659 -0.50 -17.64 8.46
CA GLY A 659 -1.11 -18.60 9.36
C GLY A 659 -1.00 -18.17 10.82
N THR A 660 -2.12 -17.76 11.42
CA THR A 660 -2.16 -17.23 12.79
C THR A 660 -1.98 -18.30 13.87
N SER A 661 -2.28 -19.55 13.59
CA SER A 661 -2.12 -20.68 14.51
C SER A 661 -0.69 -20.87 15.03
N TYR A 662 0.31 -20.29 14.36
CA TYR A 662 1.71 -20.37 14.70
C TYR A 662 2.02 -19.80 16.12
N LEU A 663 1.36 -18.74 16.55
CA LEU A 663 1.61 -18.07 17.82
C LEU A 663 0.63 -18.46 18.96
N ASN A 664 0.06 -19.67 18.92
CA ASN A 664 -0.73 -20.26 20.02
C ASN A 664 -1.77 -19.31 20.66
N GLY A 665 -2.62 -18.71 19.84
CA GLY A 665 -3.73 -17.86 20.28
C GLY A 665 -3.35 -16.40 20.56
N VAL A 666 -2.19 -15.95 20.10
CA VAL A 666 -1.87 -14.52 20.03
C VAL A 666 -2.65 -13.89 18.89
N HIS A 667 -3.31 -12.78 19.17
CA HIS A 667 -4.03 -12.00 18.17
C HIS A 667 -3.08 -10.99 17.52
N PHE A 668 -2.83 -11.13 16.21
CA PHE A 668 -1.99 -10.20 15.45
C PHE A 668 -2.49 -10.01 14.02
N GLY A 669 -2.29 -8.83 13.48
CA GLY A 669 -2.51 -8.54 12.07
C GLY A 669 -1.18 -8.52 11.32
N ALA A 670 -1.15 -8.94 10.06
CA ALA A 670 0.05 -8.81 9.24
C ALA A 670 -0.28 -8.76 7.75
N LYS A 671 0.65 -8.18 6.98
CA LYS A 671 0.58 -8.12 5.53
C LYS A 671 1.91 -8.52 4.92
N THR A 672 1.86 -9.42 3.95
CA THR A 672 3.02 -9.75 3.12
C THR A 672 3.15 -8.79 1.94
N GLY A 673 4.37 -8.50 1.53
CA GLY A 673 4.71 -7.71 0.36
C GLY A 673 5.68 -8.44 -0.55
N THR A 674 5.58 -8.18 -1.84
CA THR A 674 6.47 -8.73 -2.86
C THR A 674 6.67 -7.67 -3.93
N SER A 675 7.92 -7.36 -4.29
CA SER A 675 8.24 -6.54 -5.45
C SER A 675 8.80 -7.40 -6.56
N ASN A 676 8.29 -7.20 -7.78
CA ASN A 676 8.69 -7.98 -8.93
C ASN A 676 9.84 -7.31 -9.69
N PHE A 677 10.64 -8.10 -10.38
CA PHE A 677 11.49 -7.61 -11.45
C PHE A 677 10.65 -7.24 -12.67
N THR A 678 11.17 -6.34 -13.49
CA THR A 678 10.57 -6.10 -14.82
C THR A 678 10.73 -7.35 -15.70
N GLU A 679 9.77 -7.59 -16.59
CA GLU A 679 9.83 -8.73 -17.51
C GLU A 679 11.11 -8.74 -18.34
N ASP A 680 11.56 -7.56 -18.78
CA ASP A 680 12.81 -7.40 -19.54
C ASP A 680 14.02 -7.86 -18.73
N LEU A 681 14.05 -7.57 -17.42
CA LEU A 681 15.14 -8.02 -16.56
C LEU A 681 15.08 -9.52 -16.34
N ILE A 682 13.89 -10.11 -16.11
CA ILE A 682 13.69 -11.55 -16.02
C ILE A 682 14.20 -12.24 -17.28
N LYS A 683 13.79 -11.78 -18.46
CA LYS A 683 14.23 -12.34 -19.74
C LYS A 683 15.74 -12.16 -19.96
N LYS A 684 16.30 -10.98 -19.67
CA LYS A 684 17.73 -10.66 -19.83
C LYS A 684 18.62 -11.50 -18.93
N LYS A 685 18.20 -11.79 -17.70
CA LYS A 685 18.96 -12.54 -16.69
C LYS A 685 18.66 -14.06 -16.73
N GLY A 686 17.64 -14.48 -17.44
CA GLY A 686 17.20 -15.88 -17.47
C GLY A 686 16.62 -16.34 -16.13
N TYR A 687 16.01 -15.43 -15.38
CA TYR A 687 15.42 -15.77 -14.10
C TYR A 687 14.13 -16.58 -14.27
N PRO A 688 13.78 -17.45 -13.33
CA PRO A 688 12.50 -18.16 -13.36
C PRO A 688 11.35 -17.19 -13.16
N SER A 689 10.16 -17.55 -13.62
CA SER A 689 8.97 -16.69 -13.57
C SER A 689 8.49 -16.33 -12.15
N ASN A 690 8.94 -17.07 -11.13
CA ASN A 690 8.68 -16.82 -9.71
C ASN A 690 9.80 -16.05 -8.99
N ALA A 691 10.78 -15.55 -9.74
CA ALA A 691 11.83 -14.69 -9.20
C ALA A 691 11.27 -13.31 -8.86
N VAL A 692 11.59 -12.82 -7.68
CA VAL A 692 11.18 -11.52 -7.18
C VAL A 692 12.36 -10.79 -6.54
N ASN A 693 12.26 -9.48 -6.43
CA ASN A 693 13.33 -8.61 -5.96
C ASN A 693 13.36 -8.52 -4.43
N ASP A 694 12.24 -8.15 -3.84
CA ASP A 694 12.10 -7.91 -2.40
C ASP A 694 10.90 -8.67 -1.84
N LEU A 695 11.05 -9.15 -0.62
CA LEU A 695 9.99 -9.79 0.14
C LEU A 695 9.82 -9.07 1.48
N TRP A 696 8.58 -8.80 1.87
CA TRP A 696 8.24 -8.06 3.07
C TRP A 696 7.21 -8.78 3.93
N VAL A 697 7.27 -8.54 5.22
CA VAL A 697 6.18 -8.79 6.17
C VAL A 697 6.12 -7.64 7.16
N ASP A 698 4.99 -6.95 7.22
CA ASP A 698 4.69 -5.97 8.24
C ASP A 698 3.57 -6.49 9.13
N GLY A 699 3.83 -6.63 10.41
CA GLY A 699 2.90 -7.21 11.38
C GLY A 699 2.73 -6.35 12.63
N ILE A 700 1.55 -6.43 13.22
CA ILE A 700 1.16 -5.67 14.42
C ILE A 700 0.40 -6.54 15.42
N ASN A 701 0.64 -6.31 16.69
CA ASN A 701 -0.25 -6.69 17.78
C ASN A 701 -0.51 -5.47 18.68
N THR A 702 -1.07 -5.65 19.86
CA THR A 702 -1.35 -4.56 20.82
C THR A 702 -0.10 -3.93 21.42
N GLN A 703 1.07 -4.56 21.29
CA GLN A 703 2.32 -4.14 21.92
C GLN A 703 3.35 -3.63 20.89
N TYR A 704 3.54 -4.37 19.79
CA TYR A 704 4.62 -4.12 18.83
C TYR A 704 4.14 -4.09 17.39
N ALA A 705 4.83 -3.28 16.60
CA ALA A 705 4.82 -3.33 15.16
C ALA A 705 6.19 -3.83 14.68
N ILE A 706 6.18 -4.83 13.83
CA ILE A 706 7.38 -5.51 13.30
C ILE A 706 7.36 -5.38 11.78
N SER A 707 8.43 -4.83 11.23
CA SER A 707 8.67 -4.82 9.78
C SER A 707 9.90 -5.65 9.46
N VAL A 708 9.76 -6.55 8.49
CA VAL A 708 10.81 -7.44 8.00
C VAL A 708 10.96 -7.28 6.51
N TRP A 709 12.16 -6.97 6.06
CA TRP A 709 12.58 -7.07 4.68
C TRP A 709 13.50 -8.29 4.49
N TYR A 710 13.40 -8.96 3.34
CA TYR A 710 14.20 -10.13 2.96
C TYR A 710 14.54 -10.05 1.47
N GLY A 711 15.83 -10.11 1.10
CA GLY A 711 16.24 -9.95 -0.28
C GLY A 711 17.75 -9.90 -0.45
N TYR A 712 18.20 -9.34 -1.57
CA TYR A 712 19.62 -9.13 -1.87
C TYR A 712 19.94 -7.65 -2.00
N ASP A 713 21.16 -7.25 -1.60
CA ASP A 713 21.60 -5.85 -1.70
C ASP A 713 21.69 -5.36 -3.14
N LYS A 714 22.11 -6.21 -4.04
CA LYS A 714 22.25 -5.93 -5.47
C LYS A 714 21.30 -6.81 -6.29
N GLN A 715 20.58 -6.19 -7.20
CA GLN A 715 19.59 -6.84 -8.07
C GLN A 715 20.22 -7.63 -9.22
N ASP A 716 21.53 -7.44 -9.48
CA ASP A 716 22.11 -7.81 -10.76
C ASP A 716 22.34 -9.31 -10.97
N ASP A 717 22.52 -10.11 -9.92
CA ASP A 717 22.92 -11.52 -10.08
C ASP A 717 22.11 -12.51 -9.25
N LYS A 718 21.14 -12.05 -8.45
CA LYS A 718 20.41 -12.92 -7.51
C LYS A 718 18.97 -12.48 -7.35
N TYR A 719 18.10 -13.43 -7.06
CA TYR A 719 16.68 -13.22 -6.80
C TYR A 719 16.24 -14.04 -5.58
N VAL A 720 15.18 -13.59 -4.93
CA VAL A 720 14.44 -14.39 -3.97
C VAL A 720 13.20 -14.99 -4.64
N SER A 721 12.61 -16.02 -4.05
CA SER A 721 11.44 -16.68 -4.61
C SER A 721 10.32 -16.75 -3.58
N THR A 722 9.10 -16.49 -4.04
CA THR A 722 7.90 -16.61 -3.19
C THR A 722 7.57 -18.05 -2.83
N THR A 723 8.07 -19.02 -3.59
CA THR A 723 7.68 -20.44 -3.48
C THR A 723 8.70 -21.33 -2.76
N ASN A 724 9.99 -20.95 -2.74
CA ASN A 724 11.02 -21.91 -2.33
C ASN A 724 11.12 -22.13 -0.82
N THR A 725 11.10 -21.10 0.01
CA THR A 725 11.36 -21.30 1.45
C THR A 725 10.44 -20.52 2.37
N GLY A 726 9.73 -19.52 1.85
CA GLY A 726 8.99 -18.57 2.68
C GLY A 726 9.91 -17.82 3.64
N GLY A 727 11.17 -17.57 3.24
CA GLY A 727 12.23 -17.03 4.10
C GLY A 727 11.80 -15.78 4.88
N HIS A 728 11.15 -14.82 4.22
CA HIS A 728 10.60 -13.62 4.87
C HIS A 728 9.53 -13.94 5.92
N ARG A 729 8.62 -14.89 5.64
CA ARG A 729 7.56 -15.31 6.57
C ARG A 729 8.15 -16.03 7.77
N ASN A 730 9.12 -16.91 7.53
CA ASN A 730 9.80 -17.65 8.60
C ASN A 730 10.66 -16.71 9.46
N LEU A 731 11.35 -15.73 8.84
CA LEU A 731 12.08 -14.71 9.58
C LEU A 731 11.13 -13.88 10.45
N PHE A 732 10.03 -13.40 9.88
CA PHE A 732 8.99 -12.71 10.64
C PHE A 732 8.46 -13.56 11.81
N LYS A 733 8.14 -14.84 11.57
CA LYS A 733 7.68 -15.76 12.62
C LYS A 733 8.69 -15.91 13.75
N SER A 734 9.97 -16.03 13.40
CA SER A 734 11.04 -16.15 14.40
C SER A 734 11.16 -14.90 15.26
N ILE A 735 11.07 -13.71 14.63
CA ILE A 735 11.07 -12.43 15.34
C ILE A 735 9.80 -12.29 16.18
N ALA A 736 8.62 -12.45 15.54
CA ALA A 736 7.32 -12.29 16.19
C ALA A 736 7.16 -13.20 17.42
N GLY A 737 7.73 -14.39 17.41
CA GLY A 737 7.74 -15.32 18.54
C GLY A 737 8.39 -14.76 19.82
N ASN A 738 9.30 -13.79 19.69
CA ASN A 738 9.96 -13.13 20.83
C ASN A 738 9.25 -11.83 21.27
N PHE A 739 8.35 -11.29 20.45
CA PHE A 739 7.70 -10.00 20.71
C PHE A 739 6.19 -10.11 20.89
N PHE A 740 5.51 -10.92 20.11
CA PHE A 740 4.05 -11.08 20.17
C PHE A 740 3.67 -12.10 21.24
N THR A 741 3.71 -11.68 22.48
CA THR A 741 3.41 -12.54 23.65
C THR A 741 2.06 -12.24 24.27
N ASP A 742 1.51 -11.06 24.06
CA ASP A 742 0.20 -10.66 24.54
C ASP A 742 -0.91 -11.27 23.66
N LYS A 743 -1.94 -11.81 24.32
CA LYS A 743 -3.13 -12.40 23.68
C LYS A 743 -4.29 -11.40 23.53
N ALA A 744 -4.09 -10.16 23.93
CA ALA A 744 -5.10 -9.13 23.82
C ALA A 744 -5.47 -8.88 22.36
N GLU A 745 -6.75 -8.76 22.10
CA GLU A 745 -7.28 -8.34 20.81
C GLU A 745 -7.19 -6.83 20.64
N PHE A 746 -7.23 -6.36 19.39
CA PHE A 746 -7.35 -4.93 19.11
C PHE A 746 -8.67 -4.40 19.68
N THR A 747 -8.60 -3.31 20.42
CA THR A 747 -9.77 -2.71 21.06
C THR A 747 -10.70 -2.10 20.03
N LYS A 748 -11.92 -2.64 19.94
CA LYS A 748 -12.96 -2.12 19.07
C LYS A 748 -13.49 -0.79 19.64
N PRO A 749 -13.40 0.33 18.92
CA PRO A 749 -13.95 1.60 19.37
C PRO A 749 -15.50 1.62 19.28
N ASP A 750 -16.13 2.44 20.11
CA ASP A 750 -17.60 2.60 20.14
C ASP A 750 -18.17 3.12 18.81
N GLY A 751 -17.34 3.74 18.00
CA GLY A 751 -17.67 4.24 16.68
C GLY A 751 -17.67 3.17 15.58
N VAL A 752 -17.36 1.90 15.89
CA VAL A 752 -17.43 0.76 14.95
C VAL A 752 -18.55 -0.19 15.35
N VAL A 753 -19.44 -0.46 14.43
CA VAL A 753 -20.50 -1.47 14.58
C VAL A 753 -20.25 -2.68 13.71
N SER A 754 -20.58 -3.86 14.24
CA SER A 754 -20.59 -5.12 13.48
C SER A 754 -22.02 -5.38 13.00
N VAL A 755 -22.22 -5.50 11.70
CA VAL A 755 -23.52 -5.66 11.09
C VAL A 755 -23.51 -6.87 10.18
N GLU A 756 -24.54 -7.71 10.35
CA GLU A 756 -24.79 -8.82 9.43
C GLU A 756 -25.39 -8.25 8.14
N VAL A 757 -24.76 -8.53 7.01
CA VAL A 757 -25.21 -8.08 5.68
C VAL A 757 -25.36 -9.27 4.73
N GLU A 758 -26.18 -9.08 3.71
CA GLU A 758 -26.33 -10.08 2.66
C GLU A 758 -25.20 -9.98 1.65
N ARG A 759 -24.59 -11.13 1.32
CA ARG A 759 -23.52 -11.21 0.33
C ARG A 759 -23.97 -10.71 -1.03
N GLU A 760 -23.04 -10.03 -1.72
CA GLU A 760 -23.19 -9.66 -3.12
C GLU A 760 -24.39 -8.75 -3.39
N THR A 761 -24.67 -7.79 -2.51
CA THR A 761 -25.65 -6.73 -2.73
C THR A 761 -24.94 -5.40 -3.05
N TYR A 762 -25.56 -4.57 -3.87
CA TYR A 762 -25.10 -3.21 -4.14
C TYR A 762 -26.30 -2.24 -4.28
N PRO A 763 -26.34 -1.16 -3.49
CA PRO A 763 -25.51 -0.96 -2.30
C PRO A 763 -25.60 -2.12 -1.32
N VAL A 764 -24.69 -2.21 -0.35
CA VAL A 764 -24.71 -3.24 0.69
C VAL A 764 -26.03 -3.17 1.45
N LYS A 765 -26.69 -4.33 1.69
CA LYS A 765 -28.02 -4.41 2.32
C LYS A 765 -28.03 -5.39 3.48
N LEU A 766 -28.97 -5.16 4.41
CA LEU A 766 -29.26 -6.10 5.49
C LEU A 766 -29.88 -7.39 4.94
N PRO A 767 -29.64 -8.54 5.56
CA PRO A 767 -30.33 -9.77 5.18
C PRO A 767 -31.82 -9.71 5.60
N SER A 768 -32.68 -10.31 4.80
CA SER A 768 -34.06 -10.56 5.20
C SER A 768 -34.13 -11.66 6.26
N ALA A 769 -35.25 -11.81 6.94
CA ALA A 769 -35.47 -12.91 7.89
C ALA A 769 -35.20 -14.28 7.26
N ASN A 770 -35.49 -14.43 5.97
CA ASN A 770 -35.40 -15.69 5.22
C ASN A 770 -34.05 -15.88 4.52
N THR A 771 -33.13 -14.92 4.58
CA THR A 771 -31.80 -15.03 3.95
C THR A 771 -31.05 -16.23 4.52
N PRO A 772 -30.60 -17.19 3.69
CA PRO A 772 -29.86 -18.37 4.14
C PRO A 772 -28.55 -17.99 4.86
N ALA A 773 -28.10 -18.79 5.81
CA ALA A 773 -26.89 -18.53 6.62
C ALA A 773 -25.63 -18.37 5.77
N ASN A 774 -25.45 -19.15 4.71
CA ASN A 774 -24.29 -19.04 3.80
C ASN A 774 -24.30 -17.77 2.94
N MET A 775 -25.44 -17.05 2.90
CA MET A 775 -25.57 -15.76 2.23
C MET A 775 -25.44 -14.57 3.18
N ARG A 776 -25.13 -14.81 4.45
CA ARG A 776 -24.91 -13.79 5.48
C ARG A 776 -23.43 -13.68 5.81
N ILE A 777 -22.96 -12.48 5.97
CA ILE A 777 -21.60 -12.18 6.49
C ILE A 777 -21.69 -11.06 7.50
N THR A 778 -20.82 -11.11 8.50
CA THR A 778 -20.70 -10.01 9.47
C THR A 778 -19.55 -9.11 9.06
N GLU A 779 -19.84 -7.83 8.87
CA GLU A 779 -18.87 -6.83 8.44
C GLU A 779 -18.88 -5.59 9.34
N LEU A 780 -17.83 -4.80 9.26
CA LEU A 780 -17.61 -3.63 10.11
C LEU A 780 -17.96 -2.35 9.37
N PHE A 781 -18.65 -1.45 10.07
CA PHE A 781 -19.05 -0.13 9.58
C PHE A 781 -18.71 0.94 10.61
N LYS A 782 -18.40 2.15 10.15
CA LYS A 782 -18.45 3.32 11.02
C LYS A 782 -19.90 3.55 11.42
N LYS A 783 -20.14 3.79 12.70
CA LYS A 783 -21.48 4.00 13.23
C LYS A 783 -22.18 5.16 12.52
N GLY A 784 -23.38 4.89 12.02
CA GLY A 784 -24.17 5.81 11.20
C GLY A 784 -23.95 5.66 9.70
N THR A 785 -23.05 4.75 9.26
CA THR A 785 -22.86 4.43 7.83
C THR A 785 -23.33 3.01 7.47
N GLU A 786 -23.82 2.27 8.45
CA GLU A 786 -24.35 0.92 8.25
C GLU A 786 -25.60 0.93 7.35
N PRO A 787 -25.81 -0.16 6.56
CA PRO A 787 -26.97 -0.24 5.71
C PRO A 787 -28.25 -0.31 6.51
N THR A 788 -29.30 0.35 6.03
CA THR A 788 -30.65 0.34 6.62
C THR A 788 -31.64 -0.42 5.75
N GLU A 789 -31.33 -0.61 4.48
CA GLU A 789 -32.20 -1.30 3.55
C GLU A 789 -32.02 -2.82 3.67
N VAL A 790 -33.15 -3.54 3.69
CA VAL A 790 -33.18 -5.00 3.66
C VAL A 790 -33.15 -5.49 2.20
N SER A 791 -32.38 -6.52 1.93
CA SER A 791 -32.34 -7.16 0.61
C SER A 791 -33.69 -7.78 0.27
N SER A 792 -34.14 -7.54 -0.96
CA SER A 792 -35.37 -8.18 -1.47
C SER A 792 -35.16 -9.59 -1.99
N ARG A 793 -33.91 -10.07 -2.11
CA ARG A 793 -33.59 -11.37 -2.74
C ARG A 793 -34.28 -12.55 -2.09
N PHE A 794 -34.23 -12.65 -0.77
CA PHE A 794 -34.83 -13.70 0.02
C PHE A 794 -36.01 -13.17 0.87
N ALA A 795 -36.40 -11.92 0.69
CA ALA A 795 -37.51 -11.34 1.40
C ALA A 795 -38.83 -12.03 1.03
N GLN A 796 -39.78 -11.94 1.95
CA GLN A 796 -41.15 -12.40 1.67
C GLN A 796 -41.71 -11.67 0.44
N LEU A 797 -42.27 -12.42 -0.49
CA LEU A 797 -42.89 -11.88 -1.69
C LEU A 797 -44.16 -11.10 -1.36
N SER A 798 -44.46 -10.14 -2.21
CA SER A 798 -45.72 -9.40 -2.10
C SER A 798 -46.91 -10.27 -2.46
N ASP A 799 -48.08 -9.99 -1.89
CA ASP A 799 -49.30 -10.62 -2.28
C ASP A 799 -49.70 -10.29 -3.72
N VAL A 800 -50.42 -11.20 -4.32
CA VAL A 800 -51.12 -10.98 -5.60
C VAL A 800 -52.24 -9.98 -5.44
N SER A 801 -52.73 -9.43 -6.52
CA SER A 801 -53.85 -8.49 -6.49
C SER A 801 -54.97 -8.92 -7.46
N ASN A 802 -56.17 -8.36 -7.27
CA ASN A 802 -57.31 -8.55 -8.15
C ASN A 802 -57.67 -10.06 -8.36
N VAL A 803 -57.65 -10.84 -7.26
CA VAL A 803 -58.00 -12.25 -7.29
C VAL A 803 -59.50 -12.37 -7.58
N LYS A 804 -59.86 -13.15 -8.59
CA LYS A 804 -61.26 -13.47 -8.98
C LYS A 804 -61.39 -14.95 -9.08
N SER A 805 -62.55 -15.45 -8.64
CA SER A 805 -62.86 -16.88 -8.72
C SER A 805 -64.26 -17.10 -9.26
N SER A 806 -64.45 -18.21 -9.92
CA SER A 806 -65.72 -18.70 -10.38
C SER A 806 -65.78 -20.24 -10.31
N ILE A 807 -66.98 -20.81 -10.22
CA ILE A 807 -67.17 -22.23 -10.21
C ILE A 807 -68.28 -22.64 -11.22
N SER A 808 -68.05 -23.73 -11.92
CA SER A 808 -69.03 -24.35 -12.85
C SER A 808 -68.95 -25.83 -12.64
N GLY A 809 -70.05 -26.42 -12.11
CA GLY A 809 -70.01 -27.78 -11.57
C GLY A 809 -68.92 -27.91 -10.47
N ASN A 810 -68.05 -28.91 -10.57
CA ASN A 810 -66.91 -29.08 -9.67
C ASN A 810 -65.69 -28.34 -10.12
N SER A 811 -65.70 -27.62 -11.25
CA SER A 811 -64.52 -26.91 -11.82
C SER A 811 -64.45 -25.48 -11.30
N VAL A 812 -63.41 -25.18 -10.52
CA VAL A 812 -63.08 -23.87 -10.01
C VAL A 812 -62.04 -23.22 -10.88
N SER A 813 -62.30 -22.01 -11.33
CA SER A 813 -61.37 -21.18 -12.04
C SER A 813 -60.97 -19.96 -11.18
N ILE A 814 -59.68 -19.71 -11.00
CA ILE A 814 -59.15 -18.55 -10.27
C ILE A 814 -58.20 -17.79 -11.18
N SER A 815 -58.29 -16.47 -11.18
CA SER A 815 -57.38 -15.57 -11.91
C SER A 815 -56.97 -14.42 -11.00
N TRP A 816 -55.78 -13.89 -11.24
CA TRP A 816 -55.21 -12.78 -10.44
C TRP A 816 -54.24 -11.93 -11.28
N ASN A 817 -53.91 -10.76 -10.78
CA ASN A 817 -52.77 -10.01 -11.30
C ASN A 817 -51.50 -10.54 -10.62
N GLY A 818 -50.52 -10.88 -11.41
CA GLY A 818 -49.21 -11.33 -10.93
C GLY A 818 -48.41 -10.23 -10.20
N ILE A 819 -47.47 -10.64 -9.40
CA ILE A 819 -46.55 -9.71 -8.74
C ILE A 819 -45.49 -9.21 -9.73
N LYS A 820 -44.89 -8.03 -9.45
CA LYS A 820 -43.70 -7.56 -10.17
C LYS A 820 -42.53 -8.50 -9.83
N THR A 821 -41.77 -8.91 -10.85
CA THR A 821 -40.51 -9.65 -10.63
C THR A 821 -39.62 -8.90 -9.66
N PRO A 822 -39.15 -9.51 -8.56
CA PRO A 822 -38.20 -8.88 -7.65
C PRO A 822 -36.93 -8.40 -8.39
N ALA A 823 -36.43 -7.24 -8.00
CA ALA A 823 -35.27 -6.61 -8.67
C ALA A 823 -34.03 -7.51 -8.71
N GLU A 824 -33.87 -8.36 -7.71
CA GLU A 824 -32.79 -9.34 -7.63
C GLU A 824 -32.89 -10.50 -8.65
N LEU A 825 -34.03 -10.66 -9.28
CA LEU A 825 -34.25 -11.63 -10.37
C LEU A 825 -34.41 -10.96 -11.73
N ASP A 826 -34.55 -9.62 -11.74
CA ASP A 826 -34.67 -8.87 -12.98
C ASP A 826 -33.29 -8.60 -13.57
N SER A 827 -33.01 -9.12 -14.76
CA SER A 827 -31.72 -9.01 -15.41
C SER A 827 -31.30 -7.55 -15.69
N GLY A 828 -32.27 -6.66 -15.97
CA GLY A 828 -32.01 -5.24 -16.21
C GLY A 828 -31.58 -4.53 -14.91
N SER A 829 -32.30 -4.77 -13.82
CA SER A 829 -31.95 -4.25 -12.50
C SER A 829 -30.59 -4.76 -12.02
N LEU A 830 -30.36 -6.07 -12.14
CA LEU A 830 -29.05 -6.67 -11.81
C LEU A 830 -27.92 -6.10 -12.67
N SER A 831 -28.10 -5.99 -13.97
CA SER A 831 -27.09 -5.42 -14.88
C SER A 831 -26.75 -3.97 -14.53
N SER A 832 -27.73 -3.19 -14.08
CA SER A 832 -27.53 -1.80 -13.71
C SER A 832 -26.61 -1.64 -12.49
N TRP A 833 -26.81 -2.38 -11.40
CA TRP A 833 -25.97 -2.23 -10.23
C TRP A 833 -24.65 -3.02 -10.34
N ILE A 834 -24.63 -4.18 -11.01
CA ILE A 834 -23.39 -4.89 -11.33
C ILE A 834 -22.44 -3.97 -12.11
N GLY A 835 -22.95 -3.20 -13.08
CA GLY A 835 -22.17 -2.22 -13.86
C GLY A 835 -21.60 -1.04 -13.07
N LYS A 836 -21.96 -0.86 -11.79
CA LYS A 836 -21.33 0.11 -10.89
C LYS A 836 -20.09 -0.45 -10.20
N VAL A 837 -19.93 -1.76 -10.20
CA VAL A 837 -18.81 -2.47 -9.55
C VAL A 837 -17.85 -3.04 -10.59
N PHE A 838 -18.39 -3.62 -11.67
CA PHE A 838 -17.64 -4.16 -12.80
C PHE A 838 -17.46 -3.11 -13.90
N THR A 839 -16.24 -2.96 -14.37
CA THR A 839 -15.87 -2.07 -15.49
C THR A 839 -15.65 -2.84 -16.79
N ASP A 840 -15.14 -4.08 -16.73
CA ASP A 840 -14.97 -4.94 -17.87
C ASP A 840 -16.32 -5.52 -18.34
N SER A 841 -16.65 -5.38 -19.62
CA SER A 841 -17.94 -5.80 -20.18
C SER A 841 -18.11 -7.32 -20.22
N GLY A 842 -17.05 -8.07 -20.47
CA GLY A 842 -17.04 -9.54 -20.53
C GLY A 842 -17.27 -10.15 -19.16
N TYR A 843 -16.51 -9.66 -18.15
CA TYR A 843 -16.67 -10.11 -16.76
C TYR A 843 -18.00 -9.68 -16.15
N LYS A 844 -18.46 -8.46 -16.44
CA LYS A 844 -19.80 -8.00 -16.07
C LYS A 844 -20.89 -8.95 -16.56
N ASN A 845 -20.86 -9.30 -17.85
CA ASN A 845 -21.84 -10.20 -18.45
C ASN A 845 -21.73 -11.61 -17.88
N SER A 846 -20.51 -12.13 -17.73
CA SER A 846 -20.26 -13.45 -17.12
C SER A 846 -20.78 -13.50 -15.70
N TYR A 847 -20.52 -12.49 -14.88
CA TYR A 847 -21.01 -12.40 -13.51
C TYR A 847 -22.53 -12.29 -13.45
N LEU A 848 -23.14 -11.48 -14.36
CA LEU A 848 -24.60 -11.38 -14.47
C LEU A 848 -25.23 -12.75 -14.74
N GLN A 849 -24.71 -13.51 -15.71
CA GLN A 849 -25.21 -14.85 -16.01
C GLN A 849 -25.02 -15.83 -14.84
N SER A 850 -23.84 -15.79 -14.20
CA SER A 850 -23.58 -16.59 -12.99
C SER A 850 -24.58 -16.26 -11.87
N ARG A 851 -24.84 -14.95 -11.66
CA ARG A 851 -25.78 -14.47 -10.64
C ARG A 851 -27.21 -14.89 -10.91
N LEU A 852 -27.65 -14.78 -12.18
CA LEU A 852 -28.96 -15.27 -12.60
C LEU A 852 -29.06 -16.77 -12.41
N GLY A 853 -28.01 -17.52 -12.76
CA GLY A 853 -27.97 -18.99 -12.56
C GLY A 853 -28.04 -19.39 -11.08
N GLN A 854 -27.30 -18.69 -10.20
CA GLN A 854 -27.34 -18.87 -8.75
C GLN A 854 -28.75 -18.57 -8.21
N ASN A 855 -29.38 -17.47 -8.62
CA ASN A 855 -30.72 -17.13 -8.20
C ASN A 855 -31.72 -18.18 -8.68
N GLN A 856 -31.59 -18.64 -9.93
CA GLN A 856 -32.43 -19.72 -10.45
C GLN A 856 -32.27 -21.04 -9.66
N SER A 857 -31.05 -21.39 -9.30
CA SER A 857 -30.75 -22.57 -8.48
C SER A 857 -31.32 -22.48 -7.07
N MET A 858 -31.16 -21.34 -6.41
CA MET A 858 -31.56 -21.15 -5.01
C MET A 858 -33.03 -20.83 -4.86
N LEU A 859 -33.58 -19.98 -5.69
CA LEU A 859 -34.94 -19.46 -5.59
C LEU A 859 -35.89 -20.17 -6.55
N GLY A 860 -35.43 -20.57 -7.71
CA GLY A 860 -36.27 -21.05 -8.80
C GLY A 860 -37.02 -19.90 -9.51
N SER A 861 -38.08 -20.23 -10.18
CA SER A 861 -38.95 -19.23 -10.82
C SER A 861 -39.97 -18.64 -9.85
N VAL A 862 -40.33 -17.38 -10.07
CA VAL A 862 -41.50 -16.79 -9.42
C VAL A 862 -42.76 -17.42 -9.95
N GLY A 863 -43.62 -17.81 -9.07
CA GLY A 863 -44.90 -18.39 -9.38
C GLY A 863 -45.89 -18.25 -8.24
N TYR A 864 -46.88 -19.11 -8.24
CA TYR A 864 -48.02 -19.01 -7.31
C TYR A 864 -48.36 -20.38 -6.82
N ASN A 865 -48.45 -20.55 -5.50
CA ASN A 865 -49.07 -21.67 -4.84
C ASN A 865 -50.55 -21.37 -4.61
N ILE A 866 -51.39 -22.27 -5.06
CA ILE A 866 -52.82 -22.19 -4.84
C ILE A 866 -53.21 -23.20 -3.77
N TYR A 867 -53.81 -22.75 -2.72
CA TYR A 867 -54.27 -23.56 -1.60
C TYR A 867 -55.76 -23.58 -1.53
N ALA A 868 -56.33 -24.73 -1.23
CA ALA A 868 -57.69 -24.88 -0.76
C ALA A 868 -57.69 -24.90 0.77
N LYS A 869 -58.53 -24.07 1.39
CA LYS A 869 -58.83 -24.16 2.82
C LYS A 869 -59.82 -25.27 3.03
N GLN A 870 -59.44 -26.27 3.82
CA GLN A 870 -60.32 -27.41 4.11
C GLN A 870 -61.41 -27.02 5.12
N LYS A 871 -62.48 -27.80 5.21
CA LYS A 871 -63.51 -27.61 6.23
C LYS A 871 -63.02 -27.69 7.67
N ASP A 872 -61.93 -28.39 7.94
CA ASP A 872 -61.24 -28.47 9.22
C ASP A 872 -60.27 -27.30 9.48
N GLY A 873 -60.17 -26.35 8.54
CA GLY A 873 -59.29 -25.18 8.62
C GLY A 873 -57.85 -25.42 8.09
N SER A 874 -57.46 -26.64 7.78
CA SER A 874 -56.14 -26.94 7.19
C SER A 874 -56.04 -26.44 5.76
N LEU A 875 -54.79 -26.22 5.30
CA LEU A 875 -54.51 -25.80 3.93
C LEU A 875 -54.01 -27.00 3.11
N ARG A 876 -54.66 -27.28 2.02
CA ARG A 876 -54.23 -28.24 1.04
C ARG A 876 -53.67 -27.53 -0.19
N LEU A 877 -52.40 -27.75 -0.51
CA LEU A 877 -51.82 -27.26 -1.77
C LEU A 877 -52.51 -27.95 -2.96
N ILE A 878 -53.06 -27.14 -3.85
CA ILE A 878 -53.67 -27.63 -5.10
C ILE A 878 -52.54 -27.84 -6.11
N GLN A 879 -51.85 -26.77 -6.48
CA GLN A 879 -50.67 -26.87 -7.32
C GLN A 879 -49.85 -25.55 -7.28
N PHE A 880 -48.61 -25.63 -7.76
CA PHE A 880 -47.80 -24.51 -8.14
C PHE A 880 -48.00 -24.19 -9.63
N THR A 881 -48.05 -22.90 -9.99
CA THR A 881 -48.11 -22.45 -11.40
C THR A 881 -47.34 -21.15 -11.60
N ASN A 882 -46.77 -20.95 -12.79
CA ASN A 882 -46.22 -19.68 -13.21
C ASN A 882 -47.24 -18.78 -13.93
N ASN A 883 -48.41 -19.31 -14.25
CA ASN A 883 -49.52 -18.59 -14.87
C ASN A 883 -50.26 -17.75 -13.84
N THR A 884 -50.97 -16.74 -14.29
CA THR A 884 -51.84 -15.88 -13.47
C THR A 884 -53.30 -16.34 -13.44
N SER A 885 -53.55 -17.61 -13.80
CA SER A 885 -54.83 -18.25 -13.71
C SER A 885 -54.67 -19.76 -13.62
N ILE A 886 -55.64 -20.40 -13.03
CA ILE A 886 -55.70 -21.84 -12.89
C ILE A 886 -57.16 -22.31 -12.95
N THR A 887 -57.36 -23.52 -13.43
CA THR A 887 -58.63 -24.24 -13.31
C THR A 887 -58.37 -25.64 -12.74
N PHE A 888 -59.11 -26.02 -11.75
CA PHE A 888 -59.00 -27.32 -11.07
C PHE A 888 -60.32 -27.83 -10.55
N THR A 889 -60.39 -29.11 -10.17
CA THR A 889 -61.57 -29.70 -9.59
C THR A 889 -61.62 -29.50 -8.09
N ALA A 890 -62.67 -28.88 -7.59
CA ALA A 890 -62.90 -28.74 -6.14
C ALA A 890 -63.19 -30.13 -5.50
N LYS A 891 -62.73 -30.24 -4.25
CA LYS A 891 -63.03 -31.42 -3.44
C LYS A 891 -64.16 -31.12 -2.45
N SER A 892 -64.96 -32.14 -2.10
CA SER A 892 -66.00 -32.01 -1.11
C SER A 892 -65.52 -31.61 0.28
N THR A 893 -64.21 -31.83 0.55
CA THR A 893 -63.50 -31.39 1.79
C THR A 893 -63.10 -29.91 1.81
N ASP A 894 -63.14 -29.25 0.65
CA ASP A 894 -62.81 -27.86 0.57
C ASP A 894 -63.94 -26.99 1.19
N SER A 895 -63.53 -25.92 1.89
CA SER A 895 -64.48 -24.97 2.48
C SER A 895 -65.13 -24.02 1.47
N GLY A 896 -64.61 -23.99 0.23
CA GLY A 896 -64.94 -23.02 -0.80
C GLY A 896 -64.05 -21.77 -0.77
N THR A 897 -63.12 -21.65 0.22
CA THR A 897 -62.12 -20.61 0.27
C THR A 897 -60.83 -21.11 -0.33
N TYR A 898 -60.27 -20.36 -1.24
CA TYR A 898 -58.98 -20.63 -1.89
C TYR A 898 -58.03 -19.46 -1.67
N ILE A 899 -56.73 -19.76 -1.53
CA ILE A 899 -55.69 -18.78 -1.24
C ILE A 899 -54.66 -18.82 -2.35
N VAL A 900 -54.37 -17.68 -2.96
CA VAL A 900 -53.32 -17.54 -3.95
C VAL A 900 -52.13 -16.83 -3.26
N LYS A 901 -51.01 -17.52 -3.20
CA LYS A 901 -49.79 -17.03 -2.60
C LYS A 901 -48.68 -16.95 -3.65
N SER A 902 -48.09 -15.79 -3.83
CA SER A 902 -46.86 -15.71 -4.60
C SER A 902 -45.71 -16.43 -3.88
N CYS A 903 -44.93 -17.19 -4.61
CA CYS A 903 -43.81 -17.96 -4.06
C CYS A 903 -42.70 -18.14 -5.09
N TYR A 904 -41.55 -18.57 -4.62
CA TYR A 904 -40.49 -19.13 -5.45
C TYR A 904 -40.67 -20.66 -5.53
N SER A 905 -40.41 -21.25 -6.71
CA SER A 905 -40.55 -22.69 -6.89
C SER A 905 -39.65 -23.52 -5.96
N ASN A 906 -38.46 -23.02 -5.62
CA ASN A 906 -37.43 -23.71 -4.84
C ASN A 906 -37.25 -23.14 -3.42
N PHE A 907 -37.85 -21.98 -3.08
CA PHE A 907 -37.62 -21.31 -1.81
C PHE A 907 -38.92 -20.91 -1.10
N LYS A 908 -39.48 -21.86 -0.39
CA LYS A 908 -40.74 -21.71 0.30
C LYS A 908 -40.78 -20.67 1.41
N ALA A 909 -39.64 -20.41 2.04
CA ALA A 909 -39.57 -19.47 3.17
C ALA A 909 -40.01 -18.04 2.80
N ALA A 910 -39.93 -17.66 1.52
CA ALA A 910 -40.33 -16.34 1.02
C ALA A 910 -41.78 -16.28 0.49
N GLU A 911 -42.61 -17.34 0.71
CA GLU A 911 -43.98 -17.36 0.28
C GLU A 911 -44.80 -16.22 0.92
N ALA A 912 -45.61 -15.53 0.12
CA ALA A 912 -46.48 -14.48 0.57
C ALA A 912 -47.56 -14.95 1.56
N PRO A 913 -48.12 -14.06 2.39
CA PRO A 913 -49.28 -14.39 3.22
C PRO A 913 -50.45 -14.96 2.41
N GLY A 914 -50.74 -14.40 1.25
CA GLY A 914 -51.70 -14.82 0.29
C GLY A 914 -53.03 -14.06 0.33
N VAL A 915 -53.74 -14.10 -0.75
CA VAL A 915 -55.04 -13.45 -0.91
C VAL A 915 -56.12 -14.52 -1.05
N GLU A 916 -57.13 -14.43 -0.19
CA GLU A 916 -58.26 -15.34 -0.20
C GLU A 916 -59.32 -14.92 -1.24
N THR A 917 -59.92 -15.92 -1.84
CA THR A 917 -61.14 -15.81 -2.69
C THR A 917 -62.09 -16.91 -2.38
N THR A 918 -63.39 -16.72 -2.61
CA THR A 918 -64.42 -17.70 -2.23
C THR A 918 -65.34 -18.01 -3.39
N VAL A 919 -65.74 -19.27 -3.47
CA VAL A 919 -66.81 -19.75 -4.34
C VAL A 919 -67.71 -20.68 -3.53
N ASN A 920 -68.94 -20.80 -3.99
CA ASN A 920 -69.87 -21.70 -3.31
C ASN A 920 -69.65 -23.17 -3.77
N VAL A 921 -69.17 -24.02 -2.85
CA VAL A 921 -68.84 -25.42 -3.09
C VAL A 921 -69.89 -26.37 -2.49
N SER A 922 -71.08 -25.87 -2.09
CA SER A 922 -72.13 -26.71 -1.47
C SER A 922 -72.60 -27.89 -2.33
N ASN A 923 -72.45 -27.78 -3.64
CA ASN A 923 -72.87 -28.81 -4.59
C ASN A 923 -71.70 -29.63 -5.15
N VAL A 924 -70.49 -29.50 -4.56
CA VAL A 924 -69.35 -30.30 -5.03
C VAL A 924 -69.44 -31.70 -4.48
N GLN A 925 -69.59 -32.66 -5.36
CA GLN A 925 -69.61 -34.03 -5.02
C GLN A 925 -68.20 -34.53 -4.63
N GLY A 926 -68.12 -35.33 -3.56
CA GLY A 926 -66.89 -35.94 -3.09
C GLY A 926 -66.38 -37.04 -4.02
N GLU A 927 -65.17 -37.51 -3.78
CA GLU A 927 -64.60 -38.61 -4.53
C GLU A 927 -65.31 -39.87 -4.22
N ILE A 928 -66.13 -40.39 -5.25
CA ILE A 928 -66.91 -41.59 -5.09
C ILE A 928 -66.01 -42.77 -5.41
N THR A 929 -65.97 -43.71 -4.48
CA THR A 929 -65.33 -44.99 -4.70
C THR A 929 -66.36 -46.10 -4.52
N VAL A 930 -66.47 -47.03 -5.48
CA VAL A 930 -67.35 -48.18 -5.46
C VAL A 930 -66.46 -49.39 -5.44
N SER A 931 -66.71 -50.29 -4.46
CA SER A 931 -66.02 -51.56 -4.32
C SER A 931 -67.01 -52.72 -4.01
N LEU A 932 -66.65 -53.90 -4.44
CA LEU A 932 -67.37 -55.07 -4.07
C LEU A 932 -67.24 -55.40 -2.58
N VAL A 933 -68.33 -55.84 -1.92
CA VAL A 933 -68.25 -56.48 -0.61
C VAL A 933 -67.82 -57.91 -0.84
N GLY A 934 -66.67 -58.33 -0.33
CA GLY A 934 -66.11 -59.64 -0.52
C GLY A 934 -65.32 -59.84 -1.85
N SER A 935 -65.17 -61.06 -2.28
CA SER A 935 -64.37 -61.46 -3.44
C SER A 935 -65.01 -61.05 -4.78
N ALA A 936 -64.14 -60.54 -5.71
CA ALA A 936 -64.62 -60.30 -7.10
C ALA A 936 -64.91 -61.57 -7.93
N SER A 937 -64.45 -62.72 -7.49
CA SER A 937 -64.73 -64.02 -8.07
C SER A 937 -65.03 -65.05 -6.98
N MET A 938 -66.01 -65.82 -7.18
CA MET A 938 -66.37 -66.87 -6.22
C MET A 938 -66.94 -68.04 -6.96
N THR A 939 -66.90 -69.22 -6.27
CA THR A 939 -67.49 -70.47 -6.76
C THR A 939 -68.59 -70.93 -5.79
N VAL A 940 -69.72 -71.34 -6.32
CA VAL A 940 -70.86 -71.82 -5.56
C VAL A 940 -71.29 -73.15 -6.15
N ASN A 941 -71.89 -74.03 -5.33
CA ASN A 941 -72.36 -75.31 -5.79
C ASN A 941 -73.77 -75.23 -6.47
N LEU A 942 -74.01 -76.10 -7.39
CA LEU A 942 -75.28 -76.17 -8.08
C LEU A 942 -76.41 -76.32 -7.03
N ASN A 943 -77.52 -75.59 -7.23
CA ASN A 943 -78.70 -75.52 -6.34
C ASN A 943 -78.41 -75.01 -4.92
N SER A 944 -77.21 -74.38 -4.67
CA SER A 944 -76.96 -73.73 -3.40
C SER A 944 -77.65 -72.37 -3.33
N THR A 945 -77.97 -71.94 -2.13
CA THR A 945 -78.53 -70.64 -1.92
C THR A 945 -77.41 -69.63 -2.08
N TYR A 946 -77.50 -68.74 -3.05
CA TYR A 946 -76.62 -67.65 -3.20
C TYR A 946 -77.16 -66.41 -2.48
N ARG A 947 -76.27 -65.77 -1.66
CA ARG A 947 -76.59 -64.48 -1.05
C ARG A 947 -75.63 -63.44 -1.60
N ASP A 948 -76.22 -62.51 -2.32
CA ASP A 948 -75.39 -61.43 -2.84
C ASP A 948 -74.84 -60.55 -1.69
N GLN A 949 -73.54 -60.28 -1.79
CA GLN A 949 -72.79 -59.41 -0.81
C GLN A 949 -72.88 -57.93 -1.14
N GLY A 950 -73.29 -57.60 -2.37
CA GLY A 950 -73.44 -56.21 -2.82
C GLY A 950 -72.18 -55.45 -2.98
N VAL A 951 -72.30 -54.15 -2.92
CA VAL A 951 -71.23 -53.17 -3.07
C VAL A 951 -71.20 -52.19 -1.90
N VAL A 952 -70.08 -51.58 -1.68
CA VAL A 952 -69.93 -50.43 -0.78
C VAL A 952 -69.63 -49.23 -1.63
N VAL A 953 -70.33 -48.15 -1.41
CA VAL A 953 -70.15 -46.84 -2.02
C VAL A 953 -69.65 -45.90 -0.95
N LYS A 954 -68.55 -45.31 -1.22
CA LYS A 954 -68.00 -44.32 -0.30
C LYS A 954 -67.76 -42.97 -1.02
N GLU A 955 -68.14 -41.89 -0.37
CA GLU A 955 -67.85 -40.54 -0.74
C GLU A 955 -66.79 -40.00 0.24
N ASP A 956 -65.62 -39.65 -0.28
CA ASP A 956 -64.44 -39.22 0.53
C ASP A 956 -64.10 -40.20 1.68
N GLY A 957 -64.23 -41.49 1.41
CA GLY A 957 -63.98 -42.55 2.38
C GLY A 957 -65.14 -42.86 3.35
N LYS A 958 -66.19 -42.03 3.42
CA LYS A 958 -67.37 -42.21 4.25
C LYS A 958 -68.38 -43.09 3.51
N ASP A 959 -68.94 -44.10 4.18
CA ASP A 959 -69.91 -44.95 3.61
C ASP A 959 -71.26 -44.24 3.34
N VAL A 960 -71.63 -44.20 2.07
CA VAL A 960 -72.86 -43.60 1.55
C VAL A 960 -73.72 -44.64 0.79
N THR A 961 -73.41 -45.89 0.98
CA THR A 961 -74.09 -47.03 0.26
C THR A 961 -75.61 -46.98 0.34
N THR A 962 -76.10 -46.55 1.49
CA THR A 962 -77.62 -46.50 1.71
C THR A 962 -78.27 -45.32 0.96
N SER A 963 -77.50 -44.37 0.52
CA SER A 963 -77.95 -43.20 -0.23
C SER A 963 -77.66 -43.31 -1.73
N ALA A 964 -76.94 -44.32 -2.15
CA ALA A 964 -76.70 -44.65 -3.54
C ALA A 964 -77.77 -45.58 -4.13
N GLU A 965 -78.11 -45.30 -5.36
CA GLU A 965 -78.99 -46.24 -6.12
C GLU A 965 -78.08 -47.33 -6.72
N VAL A 966 -78.38 -48.58 -6.41
CA VAL A 966 -77.61 -49.73 -6.90
C VAL A 966 -78.52 -50.63 -7.70
N GLU A 967 -78.35 -50.52 -8.98
CA GLU A 967 -79.06 -51.45 -9.89
C GLU A 967 -78.20 -52.70 -10.09
N THR A 968 -78.76 -53.86 -9.82
CA THR A 968 -78.06 -55.12 -9.94
C THR A 968 -78.66 -55.95 -11.07
N SER A 969 -77.82 -56.42 -11.98
CA SER A 969 -78.19 -57.31 -13.05
C SER A 969 -77.27 -58.55 -13.10
N ILE A 970 -77.74 -59.65 -13.58
CA ILE A 970 -76.93 -60.86 -13.73
C ILE A 970 -77.14 -61.45 -15.13
N THR A 971 -75.97 -61.83 -15.71
CA THR A 971 -75.96 -62.48 -17.03
C THR A 971 -75.10 -63.74 -16.97
N ASN A 972 -75.42 -64.70 -17.80
CA ASN A 972 -74.61 -65.92 -17.99
C ASN A 972 -73.39 -65.57 -18.93
N SER A 973 -72.53 -66.56 -19.18
CA SER A 973 -71.38 -66.44 -20.04
C SER A 973 -71.66 -66.04 -21.49
N ALA A 974 -72.90 -66.24 -21.96
CA ALA A 974 -73.37 -65.84 -23.27
C ALA A 974 -74.07 -64.47 -23.29
N GLY A 975 -74.05 -63.75 -22.16
CA GLY A 975 -74.70 -62.44 -22.01
C GLY A 975 -76.22 -62.49 -21.86
N ILE A 976 -76.78 -63.64 -21.64
CA ILE A 976 -78.26 -63.83 -21.46
C ILE A 976 -78.61 -63.46 -20.01
N PRO A 977 -79.65 -62.66 -19.76
CA PRO A 977 -80.13 -62.34 -18.45
C PRO A 977 -80.52 -63.52 -17.65
N ALA A 978 -80.17 -63.53 -16.38
CA ALA A 978 -80.55 -64.55 -15.39
C ALA A 978 -81.18 -63.90 -14.13
N SER A 979 -81.82 -64.65 -13.29
CA SER A 979 -82.31 -64.14 -11.99
C SER A 979 -81.37 -64.48 -10.87
N LEU A 980 -81.08 -63.48 -10.00
CA LEU A 980 -80.27 -63.69 -8.80
C LEU A 980 -80.77 -64.77 -7.88
N ASP A 981 -82.05 -64.96 -7.85
CA ASP A 981 -82.69 -65.99 -6.98
C ASP A 981 -82.58 -67.44 -7.49
N THR A 982 -82.35 -67.59 -8.80
CA THR A 982 -82.48 -68.95 -9.43
C THR A 982 -81.22 -69.31 -10.25
N PHE A 983 -80.27 -68.48 -10.48
CA PHE A 983 -79.07 -68.68 -11.38
C PHE A 983 -78.22 -69.89 -10.93
N THR A 984 -78.24 -70.22 -9.64
CA THR A 984 -77.47 -71.34 -9.10
C THR A 984 -78.06 -72.68 -9.52
N SER A 985 -79.32 -72.76 -10.13
CA SER A 985 -79.96 -73.97 -10.66
C SER A 985 -79.32 -74.47 -11.96
N THR A 986 -78.43 -73.72 -12.56
CA THR A 986 -77.74 -74.08 -13.81
C THR A 986 -76.23 -73.86 -13.68
N ALA A 987 -75.46 -74.93 -13.91
CA ALA A 987 -74.04 -74.89 -13.87
C ALA A 987 -73.50 -73.93 -15.00
N GLY A 988 -72.51 -73.07 -14.63
CA GLY A 988 -71.93 -72.07 -15.59
C GLY A 988 -71.34 -70.93 -14.87
N THR A 989 -70.78 -70.01 -15.66
CA THR A 989 -70.20 -68.75 -15.15
C THR A 989 -71.23 -67.66 -15.38
N TYR A 990 -71.48 -66.91 -14.30
CA TYR A 990 -72.35 -65.74 -14.28
C TYR A 990 -71.63 -64.52 -13.91
N THR A 991 -71.99 -63.38 -14.46
CA THR A 991 -71.51 -62.08 -14.13
C THR A 991 -72.61 -61.25 -13.52
N ILE A 992 -72.41 -60.82 -12.26
CA ILE A 992 -73.31 -59.92 -11.57
C ILE A 992 -72.73 -58.51 -11.78
N SER A 993 -73.51 -57.64 -12.37
CA SER A 993 -73.16 -56.28 -12.62
C SER A 993 -73.92 -55.36 -11.65
N TYR A 994 -73.19 -54.55 -10.96
CA TYR A 994 -73.72 -53.51 -10.05
C TYR A 994 -73.51 -52.14 -10.72
N THR A 995 -74.56 -51.54 -11.18
CA THR A 995 -74.55 -50.16 -11.66
C THR A 995 -74.95 -49.26 -10.50
N VAL A 996 -73.96 -48.53 -10.01
CA VAL A 996 -74.17 -47.67 -8.86
C VAL A 996 -74.29 -46.23 -9.37
N THR A 997 -75.37 -45.57 -8.98
CA THR A 997 -75.60 -44.14 -9.24
C THR A 997 -75.75 -43.43 -7.92
N TYR A 998 -74.89 -42.37 -7.75
CA TYR A 998 -74.87 -41.46 -6.58
C TYR A 998 -74.62 -40.05 -7.03
N GLY A 999 -75.63 -39.18 -6.97
CA GLY A 999 -75.61 -37.88 -7.60
C GLY A 999 -75.39 -38.01 -9.12
N ASP A 1000 -74.44 -37.34 -9.64
CA ASP A 1000 -74.04 -37.38 -11.06
C ASP A 1000 -73.02 -38.52 -11.38
N TYR A 1001 -72.67 -39.32 -10.38
CA TYR A 1001 -71.71 -40.42 -10.56
C TYR A 1001 -72.39 -41.68 -10.87
N THR A 1002 -72.03 -42.34 -11.94
CA THR A 1002 -72.49 -43.65 -12.31
C THR A 1002 -71.33 -44.57 -12.64
N LYS A 1003 -71.24 -45.71 -12.02
CA LYS A 1003 -70.19 -46.71 -12.27
C LYS A 1003 -70.75 -48.12 -12.18
N THR A 1004 -70.38 -48.91 -13.14
CA THR A 1004 -70.71 -50.36 -13.10
C THR A 1004 -69.43 -51.12 -12.68
N ILE A 1005 -69.55 -51.96 -11.69
CA ILE A 1005 -68.54 -52.96 -11.31
C ILE A 1005 -69.13 -54.33 -11.33
N THR A 1006 -68.32 -55.36 -11.48
CA THR A 1006 -68.83 -56.72 -11.71
C THR A 1006 -68.19 -57.73 -10.76
N ARG A 1007 -69.03 -58.78 -10.40
CA ARG A 1007 -68.61 -60.00 -9.68
C ARG A 1007 -68.86 -61.21 -10.56
N LYS A 1008 -67.86 -62.08 -10.63
CA LYS A 1008 -67.94 -63.31 -11.38
C LYS A 1008 -68.30 -64.46 -10.42
N VAL A 1009 -69.35 -65.15 -10.68
CA VAL A 1009 -69.77 -66.31 -9.88
C VAL A 1009 -69.81 -67.56 -10.77
N THR A 1010 -69.11 -68.61 -10.39
CA THR A 1010 -69.06 -69.88 -11.10
C THR A 1010 -69.87 -70.90 -10.32
N VAL A 1011 -70.89 -71.40 -10.96
CA VAL A 1011 -71.78 -72.51 -10.42
C VAL A 1011 -71.20 -73.81 -10.89
N VAL A 1012 -70.79 -74.68 -9.97
CA VAL A 1012 -70.15 -75.97 -10.25
C VAL A 1012 -71.13 -77.15 -9.80
N ASP A 1013 -71.25 -78.14 -10.67
CA ASP A 1013 -71.99 -79.39 -10.30
C ASP A 1013 -71.00 -80.38 -9.71
N ASN A 1014 -71.03 -80.54 -8.35
CA ASN A 1014 -70.14 -81.43 -7.64
C ASN A 1014 -70.67 -82.88 -7.55
N GLN A 1015 -71.77 -83.29 -8.39
CA GLN A 1015 -72.35 -84.59 -8.36
C GLN A 1015 -71.61 -85.68 -9.18
N THR A 1016 -70.47 -85.47 -9.74
CA THR A 1016 -69.76 -86.54 -10.42
C THR A 1016 -68.28 -86.57 -10.00
N GLY A 1017 -67.98 -87.67 -9.23
CA GLY A 1017 -66.65 -88.17 -9.19
C GLY A 1017 -65.95 -88.27 -7.82
N GLY A 1018 -66.27 -89.44 -7.14
CA GLY A 1018 -65.41 -89.97 -6.15
C GLY A 1018 -64.08 -90.41 -6.80
N GLY A 1019 -63.06 -89.89 -6.36
CA GLY A 1019 -61.68 -90.22 -6.70
C GLY A 1019 -60.73 -89.74 -5.58
N THR A 1020 -60.28 -90.66 -4.78
CA THR A 1020 -59.30 -90.48 -3.66
C THR A 1020 -58.04 -89.78 -4.02
N PRO A 1021 -57.51 -89.14 -3.08
CA PRO A 1021 -56.24 -88.37 -3.31
C PRO A 1021 -55.00 -89.23 -3.16
N THR A 1022 -54.01 -89.04 -3.98
CA THR A 1022 -52.65 -89.40 -3.67
C THR A 1022 -51.74 -88.16 -3.86
N GLU A 1023 -51.13 -87.80 -2.74
CA GLU A 1023 -49.99 -86.92 -2.47
C GLU A 1023 -50.07 -85.45 -2.84
#